data_25a1f673906aa40c1baf280c6476bcd6
#
_entry.id   25a1f673906aa40c1baf280c6476bcd6
#
_cell.length_a   1.000
_cell.length_b   1.000
_cell.length_c   1.000
_cell.angle_alpha   90.00
_cell.angle_beta   90.00
_cell.angle_gamma   90.00
#
_symmetry.space_group_name_H-M   'P 1'
#
loop_
_entity.id
_entity.type
_entity.pdbx_description
1 polymer ?
#
loop_
_entity_poly.entity_id
_entity_poly.type
_entity_poly.pdbx_seq_one_letter_code
_entity_poly.pdbx_strand_id
1 'polypeptide(L)'
;MKKIQIYIIIGISLFIYSCKKDLSDKNNNSSYELNNPFNSDFLAKNLRKDKPRLVLNSEIDKVLRQKLKKDPVVMNFYSAIKSNAMTVMDEPYLERVKIGRRLLHISREMLYRVNMLGMVYHIEKDPQILERINNEVLAVCSFSDWNPSHYLDVGEMTMALAFALDWTAGDLPQTTIDKATQAIIDKGIMPSYETDKRSNNWWIKSNNNWNQVCNGGMIAGSIAIAEINPELAAKTIKRSLDGLPHALDEYRPDGVYPEGSTYWGYGTSFSVVTNAMLESAFGTDFGLGDYPGFKDSAYFRLLMNAPSGWYYNYADCGDKRNSNPDVTLAWFASKTGDELFFERGRFLNPPSSYKMKKNTMQTAPQKIGRLRRLNGAGLVWVSQFQKQKESELPTSWKGGGTNPIAVFTGGSNDPYTYYLGCKGGSGTVNHGNMDAGSFIFEINGERWVTDPGNQAYHNLEKTGFDLWNKSQDSQRWTLLNKGNFGHSTITINNQLHKVDGKATIVDFKQGDTPEVTFDLTPVFEGFLKTSKRKFTKESNTSLLIDDSIEINESTETITWQLITTFDIDITKEGATISKPEYSSVTPVKKLFVENLSHPDIKMNIVSLDPPPLELDRRIEGLKRLELNIPSSLVTRGKIDIKIRLKGQKNWREGY
;
A
#
# COMPACT_ATOMS: atom_id res chain seq x y z
N MET A 1 -28.45 2.58 78.15
CA MET A 1 -27.33 3.13 77.37
C MET A 1 -27.31 2.42 76.02
N LYS A 2 -27.90 3.06 74.99
CA LYS A 2 -27.94 2.55 73.60
C LYS A 2 -26.81 3.20 72.82
N LYS A 3 -25.95 2.36 72.23
CA LYS A 3 -24.90 2.80 71.27
C LYS A 3 -25.54 3.00 69.91
N ILE A 4 -25.43 4.23 69.38
CA ILE A 4 -25.79 4.59 68.04
C ILE A 4 -24.55 4.33 67.16
N GLN A 5 -24.67 3.45 66.19
CA GLN A 5 -23.72 3.29 65.08
C GLN A 5 -24.10 4.21 63.93
N ILE A 6 -23.19 5.11 63.59
CA ILE A 6 -23.31 6.01 62.42
C ILE A 6 -22.68 5.27 61.24
N TYR A 7 -23.49 4.94 60.21
CA TYR A 7 -22.98 4.47 58.89
C TYR A 7 -22.71 5.71 58.03
N ILE A 8 -21.43 5.89 57.67
CA ILE A 8 -21.05 6.86 56.66
C ILE A 8 -21.18 6.17 55.32
N ILE A 9 -22.17 6.61 54.50
CA ILE A 9 -22.33 6.22 53.10
C ILE A 9 -21.44 7.14 52.29
N ILE A 10 -20.32 6.58 51.76
CA ILE A 10 -19.50 7.25 50.74
C ILE A 10 -20.14 6.99 49.38
N GLY A 11 -20.78 8.02 48.86
CA GLY A 11 -21.28 8.00 47.48
C GLY A 11 -20.15 8.14 46.49
N ILE A 12 -19.82 7.06 45.79
CA ILE A 12 -18.89 7.11 44.65
C ILE A 12 -19.70 7.57 43.44
N SER A 13 -19.53 8.84 43.07
CA SER A 13 -20.03 9.40 41.82
C SER A 13 -19.13 8.90 40.68
N LEU A 14 -19.62 7.91 39.94
CA LEU A 14 -19.02 7.49 38.67
C LEU A 14 -19.25 8.60 37.63
N PHE A 15 -18.23 9.44 37.42
CA PHE A 15 -18.17 10.29 36.24
C PHE A 15 -17.83 9.39 35.04
N ILE A 16 -18.84 9.10 34.22
CA ILE A 16 -18.64 8.52 32.88
C ILE A 16 -18.09 9.66 32.01
N TYR A 17 -16.76 9.74 31.89
CA TYR A 17 -16.11 10.55 30.87
C TYR A 17 -16.25 9.82 29.53
N SER A 18 -17.26 10.21 28.75
CA SER A 18 -17.32 9.93 27.32
C SER A 18 -16.18 10.72 26.66
N CYS A 19 -15.06 10.08 26.40
CA CYS A 19 -14.02 10.66 25.55
C CYS A 19 -14.52 10.69 24.10
N LYS A 20 -15.25 11.76 23.73
CA LYS A 20 -15.22 12.23 22.35
C LYS A 20 -13.81 12.75 22.10
N LYS A 21 -13.02 11.99 21.35
CA LYS A 21 -11.75 12.45 20.84
C LYS A 21 -12.05 13.49 19.76
N ASP A 22 -12.07 14.77 20.13
CA ASP A 22 -12.02 15.87 19.18
C ASP A 22 -10.73 15.75 18.37
N LEU A 23 -10.89 15.40 17.09
CA LEU A 23 -9.82 15.46 16.08
C LEU A 23 -9.66 16.92 15.61
N SER A 24 -9.38 17.84 16.53
CA SER A 24 -8.98 19.21 16.19
C SER A 24 -7.47 19.30 16.18
N ASP A 25 -6.93 19.67 15.05
CA ASP A 25 -5.61 20.21 14.75
C ASP A 25 -4.61 20.24 15.93
N LYS A 26 -3.81 19.17 16.04
CA LYS A 26 -2.52 19.27 16.69
C LYS A 26 -1.44 19.32 15.62
N ASN A 27 -1.09 20.53 15.21
CA ASN A 27 0.23 20.85 14.70
C ASN A 27 1.28 20.58 15.81
N ASN A 28 1.51 19.31 16.10
CA ASN A 28 2.62 18.88 16.94
C ASN A 28 3.77 18.46 16.02
N ASN A 29 4.56 19.43 15.60
CA ASN A 29 5.94 19.25 15.14
C ASN A 29 6.85 18.85 16.33
N SER A 30 6.44 17.90 17.17
CA SER A 30 7.37 17.25 18.08
C SER A 30 8.18 16.25 17.25
N SER A 31 9.50 16.46 17.17
CA SER A 31 10.41 15.48 16.59
C SER A 31 10.26 14.18 17.39
N TYR A 32 9.65 13.15 16.78
CA TYR A 32 9.66 11.80 17.33
C TYR A 32 11.05 11.22 17.06
N GLU A 33 11.82 10.99 18.10
CA GLU A 33 13.14 10.39 17.99
C GLU A 33 13.08 8.91 18.40
N LEU A 34 13.64 8.04 17.57
CA LEU A 34 13.81 6.65 17.93
C LEU A 34 14.89 6.51 18.99
N ASN A 35 14.67 5.62 19.96
CA ASN A 35 15.71 5.21 20.87
C ASN A 35 16.67 4.24 20.16
N ASN A 36 17.86 4.72 19.79
CA ASN A 36 18.87 3.91 19.12
C ASN A 36 20.15 3.74 19.96
N PRO A 37 20.17 2.77 20.89
CA PRO A 37 21.29 2.52 21.79
C PRO A 37 22.40 1.66 21.19
N PHE A 38 22.29 1.26 19.90
CA PHE A 38 23.15 0.22 19.32
C PHE A 38 24.63 0.57 19.28
N ASN A 39 25.41 -0.30 19.89
CA ASN A 39 26.84 -0.48 19.76
C ASN A 39 27.16 -1.95 20.06
N SER A 40 28.43 -2.36 19.98
CA SER A 40 28.84 -3.76 20.20
C SER A 40 28.50 -4.26 21.61
N ASP A 41 28.63 -3.39 22.63
CA ASP A 41 28.31 -3.76 24.02
C ASP A 41 26.80 -3.98 24.21
N PHE A 42 25.97 -3.11 23.63
CA PHE A 42 24.53 -3.27 23.66
C PHE A 42 24.12 -4.57 22.96
N LEU A 43 24.67 -4.84 21.78
CA LEU A 43 24.41 -6.07 21.03
C LEU A 43 24.75 -7.31 21.85
N ALA A 44 25.96 -7.38 22.39
CA ALA A 44 26.43 -8.52 23.19
C ALA A 44 25.57 -8.77 24.45
N LYS A 45 25.08 -7.70 25.09
CA LYS A 45 24.29 -7.77 26.32
C LYS A 45 22.84 -8.14 26.10
N ASN A 46 22.23 -7.64 25.00
CA ASN A 46 20.78 -7.65 24.84
C ASN A 46 20.28 -8.62 23.77
N LEU A 47 21.17 -9.11 22.88
CA LEU A 47 20.76 -10.08 21.87
C LEU A 47 20.38 -11.42 22.52
N ARG A 48 19.17 -11.90 22.23
CA ARG A 48 18.72 -13.24 22.66
C ARG A 48 19.71 -14.30 22.12
N LYS A 49 20.16 -15.18 22.98
CA LYS A 49 21.16 -16.22 22.63
C LYS A 49 20.54 -17.40 21.90
N ASP A 50 19.32 -17.81 22.31
CA ASP A 50 18.64 -18.95 21.72
C ASP A 50 18.04 -18.60 20.36
N LYS A 51 18.13 -19.56 19.45
CA LYS A 51 17.47 -19.51 18.12
C LYS A 51 16.25 -20.44 18.14
N PRO A 52 15.19 -20.11 17.38
CA PRO A 52 15.04 -18.93 16.53
C PRO A 52 14.85 -17.64 17.33
N ARG A 53 15.29 -16.52 16.72
CA ARG A 53 15.12 -15.17 17.29
C ARG A 53 14.72 -14.12 16.25
N LEU A 54 14.48 -14.52 15.01
CA LEU A 54 13.91 -13.68 13.96
C LEU A 54 12.41 -13.97 13.83
N VAL A 55 11.60 -13.02 14.28
CA VAL A 55 10.11 -13.09 14.34
C VAL A 55 9.61 -14.15 15.36
N LEU A 56 10.37 -15.19 15.58
CA LEU A 56 10.13 -16.26 16.56
C LEU A 56 11.05 -16.10 17.78
N ASN A 57 10.62 -16.62 18.90
CA ASN A 57 11.42 -16.93 20.08
C ASN A 57 10.66 -18.00 20.91
N SER A 58 11.21 -18.46 22.02
CA SER A 58 10.62 -19.54 22.83
C SER A 58 9.20 -19.24 23.32
N GLU A 59 8.90 -17.98 23.70
CA GLU A 59 7.57 -17.59 24.17
C GLU A 59 6.55 -17.56 23.02
N ILE A 60 6.93 -16.95 21.90
CA ILE A 60 6.11 -16.86 20.68
C ILE A 60 5.83 -18.26 20.12
N ASP A 61 6.86 -19.12 20.04
CA ASP A 61 6.72 -20.49 19.55
C ASP A 61 5.78 -21.33 20.40
N LYS A 62 5.82 -21.16 21.72
CA LYS A 62 4.89 -21.82 22.65
C LYS A 62 3.43 -21.48 22.31
N VAL A 63 3.12 -20.21 22.07
CA VAL A 63 1.77 -19.78 21.69
C VAL A 63 1.39 -20.33 20.31
N LEU A 64 2.27 -20.26 19.33
CA LEU A 64 2.07 -20.80 17.99
C LEU A 64 1.70 -22.30 18.05
N ARG A 65 2.50 -23.11 18.76
CA ARG A 65 2.25 -24.56 18.89
C ARG A 65 0.96 -24.89 19.64
N GLN A 66 0.55 -24.07 20.60
CA GLN A 66 -0.75 -24.22 21.26
C GLN A 66 -1.91 -23.93 20.31
N LYS A 67 -1.81 -22.87 19.52
CA LYS A 67 -2.82 -22.45 18.55
C LYS A 67 -2.93 -23.44 17.37
N LEU A 68 -1.83 -24.00 16.90
CA LEU A 68 -1.81 -25.04 15.86
C LEU A 68 -2.62 -26.31 16.24
N LYS A 69 -2.86 -26.56 17.54
CA LYS A 69 -3.62 -27.73 18.00
C LYS A 69 -5.13 -27.50 18.08
N LYS A 70 -5.60 -26.26 18.11
CA LYS A 70 -7.00 -25.95 18.47
C LYS A 70 -7.63 -24.74 17.82
N ASP A 71 -6.86 -23.88 17.13
CA ASP A 71 -7.40 -22.69 16.47
C ASP A 71 -7.53 -22.95 14.96
N PRO A 72 -8.76 -23.06 14.42
CA PRO A 72 -8.97 -23.38 13.01
C PRO A 72 -8.34 -22.39 12.04
N VAL A 73 -8.22 -21.10 12.43
CA VAL A 73 -7.62 -20.06 11.61
C VAL A 73 -6.13 -20.35 11.44
N VAL A 74 -5.43 -20.62 12.54
CA VAL A 74 -3.99 -20.94 12.54
C VAL A 74 -3.73 -22.28 11.84
N MET A 75 -4.58 -23.30 12.10
CA MET A 75 -4.48 -24.62 11.46
C MET A 75 -4.63 -24.55 9.93
N ASN A 76 -5.66 -23.86 9.44
CA ASN A 76 -5.91 -23.76 7.99
C ASN A 76 -4.82 -22.94 7.30
N PHE A 77 -4.39 -21.86 7.92
CA PHE A 77 -3.32 -21.05 7.36
C PHE A 77 -1.98 -21.79 7.34
N TYR A 78 -1.66 -22.54 8.40
CA TYR A 78 -0.47 -23.42 8.40
C TYR A 78 -0.57 -24.52 7.33
N SER A 79 -1.75 -25.16 7.18
CA SER A 79 -1.95 -26.17 6.13
C SER A 79 -1.69 -25.61 4.74
N ALA A 80 -2.07 -24.35 4.48
CA ALA A 80 -1.76 -23.68 3.21
C ALA A 80 -0.27 -23.40 3.07
N ILE A 81 0.42 -22.97 4.12
CA ILE A 81 1.88 -22.77 4.13
C ILE A 81 2.58 -24.10 3.82
N LYS A 82 2.16 -25.20 4.47
CA LYS A 82 2.72 -26.54 4.24
C LYS A 82 2.50 -26.99 2.79
N SER A 83 1.29 -26.82 2.24
CA SER A 83 1.01 -27.15 0.85
C SER A 83 1.89 -26.34 -0.12
N ASN A 84 2.09 -25.05 0.16
CA ASN A 84 3.01 -24.20 -0.64
C ASN A 84 4.47 -24.66 -0.49
N ALA A 85 4.91 -25.07 0.69
CA ALA A 85 6.24 -25.65 0.92
C ALA A 85 6.44 -26.94 0.11
N MET A 86 5.46 -27.85 0.11
CA MET A 86 5.51 -29.09 -0.68
C MET A 86 5.63 -28.81 -2.18
N THR A 87 4.96 -27.77 -2.70
CA THR A 87 5.13 -27.37 -4.10
C THR A 87 6.56 -26.92 -4.40
N VAL A 88 7.22 -26.25 -3.46
CA VAL A 88 8.63 -25.84 -3.61
C VAL A 88 9.57 -27.02 -3.70
N MET A 89 9.25 -28.15 -3.06
CA MET A 89 10.09 -29.36 -3.11
C MET A 89 10.33 -29.86 -4.54
N ASP A 90 9.36 -29.65 -5.43
CA ASP A 90 9.40 -30.11 -6.83
C ASP A 90 9.95 -29.04 -7.80
N GLU A 91 10.22 -27.82 -7.33
CA GLU A 91 10.71 -26.75 -8.20
C GLU A 91 12.23 -26.84 -8.42
N PRO A 92 12.75 -26.40 -9.59
CA PRO A 92 14.19 -26.32 -9.83
C PRO A 92 14.83 -25.34 -8.84
N TYR A 93 16.12 -25.55 -8.53
CA TYR A 93 16.89 -24.61 -7.73
C TYR A 93 17.02 -23.26 -8.43
N LEU A 94 17.23 -22.22 -7.62
CA LEU A 94 17.33 -20.85 -8.15
C LEU A 94 18.65 -20.65 -8.90
N GLU A 95 18.57 -19.94 -10.01
CA GLU A 95 19.69 -19.52 -10.82
C GLU A 95 19.77 -17.98 -10.87
N ARG A 96 20.99 -17.45 -11.06
CA ARG A 96 21.22 -16.02 -11.16
C ARG A 96 20.81 -15.49 -12.53
N VAL A 97 19.53 -15.22 -12.74
CA VAL A 97 18.96 -14.69 -13.98
C VAL A 97 18.36 -13.31 -13.72
N LYS A 98 18.77 -12.28 -14.46
CA LYS A 98 18.21 -10.93 -14.38
C LYS A 98 17.12 -10.71 -15.43
N ILE A 99 16.10 -9.94 -15.05
CA ILE A 99 15.13 -9.36 -15.97
C ILE A 99 15.42 -7.85 -16.04
N GLY A 100 15.91 -7.41 -17.19
CA GLY A 100 16.48 -6.07 -17.30
C GLY A 100 17.63 -5.86 -16.31
N ARG A 101 17.55 -4.80 -15.49
CA ARG A 101 18.55 -4.51 -14.46
C ARG A 101 18.33 -5.23 -13.12
N ARG A 102 17.25 -6.04 -12.98
CA ARG A 102 16.76 -6.55 -11.69
C ARG A 102 16.98 -8.05 -11.55
N LEU A 103 17.49 -8.47 -10.39
CA LEU A 103 17.50 -9.85 -9.90
C LEU A 103 16.30 -10.11 -8.94
N LEU A 104 15.46 -9.11 -8.72
CA LEU A 104 14.45 -9.03 -7.67
C LEU A 104 13.47 -10.21 -7.65
N HIS A 105 13.12 -10.76 -8.81
CA HIS A 105 12.24 -11.93 -8.88
C HIS A 105 12.89 -13.18 -8.27
N ILE A 106 14.21 -13.34 -8.38
CA ILE A 106 14.97 -14.45 -7.76
C ILE A 106 15.06 -14.24 -6.25
N SER A 107 15.41 -13.02 -5.80
CA SER A 107 15.48 -12.70 -4.36
C SER A 107 14.13 -12.88 -3.66
N ARG A 108 13.05 -12.43 -4.29
CA ARG A 108 11.67 -12.65 -3.82
C ARG A 108 11.28 -14.12 -3.79
N GLU A 109 11.71 -14.87 -4.78
CA GLU A 109 11.48 -16.31 -4.82
C GLU A 109 12.23 -17.02 -3.69
N MET A 110 13.50 -16.66 -3.43
CA MET A 110 14.27 -17.21 -2.31
C MET A 110 13.60 -16.90 -0.96
N LEU A 111 13.20 -15.66 -0.75
CA LEU A 111 12.51 -15.26 0.47
C LEU A 111 11.17 -16.03 0.66
N TYR A 112 10.43 -16.25 -0.45
CA TYR A 112 9.23 -17.08 -0.42
C TYR A 112 9.53 -18.53 -0.03
N ARG A 113 10.50 -19.17 -0.70
CA ARG A 113 10.86 -20.57 -0.44
C ARG A 113 11.29 -20.78 1.01
N VAL A 114 12.15 -19.91 1.51
CA VAL A 114 12.61 -19.97 2.90
C VAL A 114 11.44 -19.74 3.88
N ASN A 115 10.55 -18.79 3.61
CA ASN A 115 9.39 -18.57 4.49
C ASN A 115 8.45 -19.76 4.55
N MET A 116 8.22 -20.45 3.41
CA MET A 116 7.36 -21.64 3.39
C MET A 116 8.08 -22.84 4.03
N LEU A 117 9.25 -23.21 3.51
CA LEU A 117 10.02 -24.38 3.96
C LEU A 117 10.50 -24.20 5.41
N GLY A 118 11.05 -23.04 5.76
CA GLY A 118 11.62 -22.77 7.08
C GLY A 118 10.58 -22.82 8.18
N MET A 119 9.35 -22.28 7.96
CA MET A 119 8.28 -22.38 8.93
C MET A 119 7.81 -23.82 9.12
N VAL A 120 7.68 -24.60 8.04
CA VAL A 120 7.32 -26.02 8.14
C VAL A 120 8.42 -26.82 8.84
N TYR A 121 9.70 -26.58 8.48
CA TYR A 121 10.83 -27.21 9.16
C TYR A 121 10.89 -26.88 10.65
N HIS A 122 10.68 -25.62 11.01
CA HIS A 122 10.66 -25.20 12.42
C HIS A 122 9.61 -25.97 13.23
N ILE A 123 8.43 -26.22 12.65
CA ILE A 123 7.32 -26.91 13.32
C ILE A 123 7.49 -28.45 13.32
N GLU A 124 7.86 -29.05 12.19
CA GLU A 124 7.82 -30.50 11.95
C GLU A 124 9.17 -31.20 12.04
N LYS A 125 10.27 -30.45 11.86
CA LYS A 125 11.65 -30.98 11.85
C LYS A 125 11.89 -32.10 10.82
N ASP A 126 11.22 -31.98 9.64
CA ASP A 126 11.38 -32.93 8.55
C ASP A 126 12.76 -32.81 7.90
N PRO A 127 13.58 -33.88 7.87
CA PRO A 127 14.93 -33.83 7.30
C PRO A 127 14.97 -33.59 5.79
N GLN A 128 13.93 -33.96 5.04
CA GLN A 128 13.87 -33.69 3.59
C GLN A 128 13.67 -32.22 3.33
N ILE A 129 12.87 -31.53 4.15
CA ILE A 129 12.69 -30.07 4.08
C ILE A 129 13.99 -29.37 4.46
N LEU A 130 14.74 -29.85 5.47
CA LEU A 130 16.04 -29.31 5.84
C LEU A 130 17.04 -29.44 4.68
N GLU A 131 17.10 -30.59 4.03
CA GLU A 131 17.95 -30.82 2.86
C GLU A 131 17.58 -29.86 1.73
N ARG A 132 16.28 -29.66 1.47
CA ARG A 132 15.83 -28.68 0.47
C ARG A 132 16.28 -27.27 0.81
N ILE A 133 16.12 -26.82 2.06
CA ILE A 133 16.60 -25.49 2.52
C ILE A 133 18.11 -25.40 2.33
N ASN A 134 18.87 -26.43 2.71
CA ASN A 134 20.32 -26.50 2.53
C ASN A 134 20.72 -26.23 1.07
N ASN A 135 20.09 -26.92 0.13
CA ASN A 135 20.41 -26.83 -1.28
C ASN A 135 19.99 -25.46 -1.89
N GLU A 136 18.86 -24.89 -1.46
CA GLU A 136 18.46 -23.51 -1.86
C GLU A 136 19.47 -22.47 -1.35
N VAL A 137 19.93 -22.58 -0.09
CA VAL A 137 20.94 -21.70 0.49
C VAL A 137 22.26 -21.81 -0.30
N LEU A 138 22.74 -23.01 -0.57
CA LEU A 138 23.97 -23.24 -1.33
C LEU A 138 23.88 -22.68 -2.75
N ALA A 139 22.71 -22.84 -3.41
CA ALA A 139 22.49 -22.30 -4.76
C ALA A 139 22.68 -20.78 -4.80
N VAL A 140 22.04 -20.01 -3.92
CA VAL A 140 22.14 -18.54 -3.94
C VAL A 140 23.47 -18.03 -3.37
N CYS A 141 24.13 -18.79 -2.50
CA CYS A 141 25.50 -18.49 -2.05
C CYS A 141 26.51 -18.61 -3.19
N SER A 142 26.27 -19.47 -4.19
CA SER A 142 27.15 -19.66 -5.35
C SER A 142 27.08 -18.52 -6.38
N PHE A 143 26.08 -17.65 -6.33
CA PHE A 143 25.94 -16.49 -7.23
C PHE A 143 27.16 -15.58 -7.11
N SER A 144 27.60 -14.97 -8.23
CA SER A 144 28.73 -14.03 -8.23
C SER A 144 28.49 -12.83 -7.31
N ASP A 145 27.25 -12.31 -7.30
CA ASP A 145 26.76 -11.24 -6.45
C ASP A 145 25.23 -11.32 -6.35
N TRP A 146 24.63 -10.48 -5.49
CA TRP A 146 23.16 -10.33 -5.35
C TRP A 146 22.64 -9.05 -5.99
N ASN A 147 23.33 -8.53 -7.02
CA ASN A 147 22.98 -7.37 -7.81
C ASN A 147 22.92 -6.05 -6.99
N PRO A 148 24.02 -5.59 -6.39
CA PRO A 148 24.03 -4.40 -5.52
C PRO A 148 23.68 -3.10 -6.26
N SER A 149 23.73 -3.07 -7.60
CA SER A 149 23.22 -1.94 -8.40
C SER A 149 21.72 -1.74 -8.28
N HIS A 150 20.97 -2.74 -7.77
CA HIS A 150 19.55 -2.67 -7.47
C HIS A 150 19.29 -3.27 -6.07
N TYR A 151 19.58 -2.52 -5.02
CA TYR A 151 19.73 -3.01 -3.65
C TYR A 151 18.48 -3.66 -3.03
N LEU A 152 17.29 -3.49 -3.60
CA LEU A 152 16.10 -4.29 -3.21
C LEU A 152 16.38 -5.80 -3.37
N ASP A 153 17.12 -6.17 -4.41
CA ASP A 153 17.52 -7.55 -4.67
C ASP A 153 18.38 -8.11 -3.53
N VAL A 154 19.34 -7.29 -3.08
CA VAL A 154 20.23 -7.61 -1.96
C VAL A 154 19.47 -7.67 -0.64
N GLY A 155 18.60 -6.69 -0.36
CA GLY A 155 17.84 -6.62 0.88
C GLY A 155 16.94 -7.84 1.09
N GLU A 156 16.17 -8.24 0.06
CA GLU A 156 15.30 -9.42 0.12
C GLU A 156 16.11 -10.75 0.19
N MET A 157 17.22 -10.85 -0.53
CA MET A 157 18.09 -12.05 -0.47
C MET A 157 18.76 -12.20 0.90
N THR A 158 19.28 -11.11 1.46
CA THR A 158 19.91 -11.11 2.79
C THR A 158 18.91 -11.53 3.87
N MET A 159 17.69 -11.01 3.82
CA MET A 159 16.62 -11.41 4.73
C MET A 159 16.28 -12.90 4.59
N ALA A 160 16.22 -13.41 3.36
CA ALA A 160 15.95 -14.83 3.11
C ALA A 160 17.00 -15.74 3.78
N LEU A 161 18.30 -15.45 3.60
CA LEU A 161 19.36 -16.24 4.21
C LEU A 161 19.36 -16.11 5.73
N ALA A 162 19.09 -14.92 6.26
CA ALA A 162 18.96 -14.72 7.70
C ALA A 162 17.85 -15.61 8.31
N PHE A 163 16.68 -15.65 7.69
CA PHE A 163 15.60 -16.56 8.11
C PHE A 163 15.98 -18.03 7.96
N ALA A 164 16.68 -18.43 6.88
CA ALA A 164 17.11 -19.81 6.71
C ALA A 164 18.03 -20.25 7.84
N LEU A 165 19.02 -19.43 8.21
CA LEU A 165 19.95 -19.72 9.31
C LEU A 165 19.28 -19.73 10.68
N ASP A 166 18.32 -18.84 10.89
CA ASP A 166 17.67 -18.69 12.18
C ASP A 166 16.61 -19.79 12.45
N TRP A 167 15.73 -20.05 11.46
CA TRP A 167 14.61 -20.99 11.65
C TRP A 167 15.02 -22.47 11.58
N THR A 168 16.21 -22.76 11.04
CA THR A 168 16.82 -24.09 11.15
C THR A 168 17.56 -24.29 12.47
N ALA A 169 17.77 -23.24 13.25
CA ALA A 169 18.35 -23.29 14.60
C ALA A 169 19.70 -24.03 14.69
N GLY A 170 20.52 -23.97 13.64
CA GLY A 170 21.83 -24.63 13.59
C GLY A 170 21.81 -26.08 13.07
N ASP A 171 20.66 -26.60 12.64
CA ASP A 171 20.55 -27.96 12.11
C ASP A 171 21.15 -28.11 10.69
N LEU A 172 21.44 -27.00 9.99
CA LEU A 172 22.15 -27.04 8.69
C LEU A 172 23.61 -27.50 8.88
N PRO A 173 24.22 -28.15 7.85
CA PRO A 173 25.66 -28.48 7.87
C PRO A 173 26.49 -27.22 8.15
N GLN A 174 27.53 -27.34 8.99
CA GLN A 174 28.39 -26.20 9.37
C GLN A 174 28.98 -25.52 8.14
N THR A 175 29.39 -26.27 7.12
CA THR A 175 29.88 -25.70 5.86
C THR A 175 28.87 -24.83 5.12
N THR A 176 27.57 -25.10 5.26
CA THR A 176 26.50 -24.31 4.70
C THR A 176 26.27 -23.04 5.54
N ILE A 177 26.30 -23.18 6.86
CA ILE A 177 26.21 -22.04 7.80
C ILE A 177 27.36 -21.05 7.52
N ASP A 178 28.58 -21.55 7.39
CA ASP A 178 29.76 -20.72 7.12
C ASP A 178 29.66 -19.98 5.77
N LYS A 179 29.26 -20.71 4.70
CA LYS A 179 29.03 -20.10 3.38
C LYS A 179 27.92 -19.07 3.38
N ALA A 180 26.80 -19.34 4.03
CA ALA A 180 25.68 -18.41 4.12
C ALA A 180 26.04 -17.16 4.92
N THR A 181 26.74 -17.32 6.04
CA THR A 181 27.23 -16.22 6.87
C THR A 181 28.19 -15.34 6.09
N GLN A 182 29.17 -15.95 5.40
CA GLN A 182 30.13 -15.22 4.57
C GLN A 182 29.41 -14.50 3.41
N ALA A 183 28.42 -15.13 2.77
CA ALA A 183 27.65 -14.51 1.70
C ALA A 183 26.79 -13.31 2.21
N ILE A 184 26.21 -13.41 3.41
CA ILE A 184 25.51 -12.28 4.05
C ILE A 184 26.48 -11.10 4.26
N ILE A 185 27.72 -11.38 4.72
CA ILE A 185 28.73 -10.33 4.91
C ILE A 185 29.12 -9.74 3.56
N ASP A 186 29.64 -10.54 2.62
CA ASP A 186 30.30 -10.06 1.41
C ASP A 186 29.32 -9.55 0.34
N LYS A 187 28.17 -10.22 0.17
CA LYS A 187 27.20 -9.92 -0.90
C LYS A 187 25.99 -9.15 -0.39
N GLY A 188 25.71 -9.25 0.92
CA GLY A 188 24.58 -8.57 1.58
C GLY A 188 24.97 -7.22 2.17
N ILE A 189 25.85 -7.22 3.19
CA ILE A 189 26.11 -6.05 4.02
C ILE A 189 27.21 -5.16 3.45
N MET A 190 28.37 -5.73 3.13
CA MET A 190 29.57 -4.95 2.76
C MET A 190 29.37 -4.05 1.55
N PRO A 191 28.64 -4.45 0.46
CA PRO A 191 28.41 -3.54 -0.65
C PRO A 191 27.71 -2.23 -0.28
N SER A 192 26.94 -2.19 0.82
CA SER A 192 26.28 -0.98 1.32
C SER A 192 27.24 0.03 1.98
N TYR A 193 28.48 -0.37 2.20
CA TYR A 193 29.55 0.49 2.72
C TYR A 193 30.49 1.03 1.65
N GLU A 194 30.32 0.62 0.38
CA GLU A 194 31.06 1.16 -0.76
C GLU A 194 30.55 2.58 -1.07
N THR A 195 31.26 3.60 -0.59
CA THR A 195 30.83 5.01 -0.66
C THR A 195 31.00 5.62 -2.04
N ASP A 196 31.84 5.05 -2.89
CA ASP A 196 32.08 5.45 -4.29
C ASP A 196 30.92 5.03 -5.22
N LYS A 197 30.07 4.11 -4.77
CA LYS A 197 28.92 3.58 -5.53
C LYS A 197 27.61 4.04 -4.89
N ARG A 198 27.13 5.22 -5.30
CA ARG A 198 25.86 5.77 -4.79
C ARG A 198 24.66 4.80 -4.93
N SER A 199 24.65 3.94 -5.96
CA SER A 199 23.62 2.92 -6.16
C SER A 199 23.46 1.97 -4.96
N ASN A 200 24.54 1.76 -4.19
CA ASN A 200 24.59 0.78 -3.11
C ASN A 200 24.11 1.31 -1.76
N ASN A 201 23.92 2.63 -1.58
CA ASN A 201 23.67 3.21 -0.26
C ASN A 201 22.65 4.37 -0.20
N TRP A 202 22.19 4.93 -1.33
CA TRP A 202 21.24 6.04 -1.35
C TRP A 202 19.92 5.74 -0.63
N TRP A 203 19.53 4.46 -0.63
CA TRP A 203 18.29 3.97 -0.03
C TRP A 203 18.27 4.08 1.50
N ILE A 204 19.43 4.18 2.15
CA ILE A 204 19.55 4.24 3.62
C ILE A 204 18.70 5.38 4.18
N LYS A 205 18.65 6.53 3.49
CA LYS A 205 17.91 7.73 3.88
C LYS A 205 16.80 8.12 2.90
N SER A 206 16.36 7.20 2.05
CA SER A 206 15.25 7.51 1.14
C SER A 206 13.90 7.45 1.87
N ASN A 207 12.93 8.20 1.35
CA ASN A 207 11.60 8.32 1.93
C ASN A 207 10.57 7.37 1.27
N ASN A 208 10.98 6.20 0.86
CA ASN A 208 10.12 5.24 0.16
C ASN A 208 10.45 3.80 0.54
N ASN A 209 9.75 2.84 -0.06
CA ASN A 209 9.88 1.41 0.23
C ASN A 209 11.31 0.85 0.12
N TRP A 210 12.20 1.46 -0.65
CA TRP A 210 13.61 1.05 -0.70
C TRP A 210 14.29 1.13 0.67
N ASN A 211 14.01 2.20 1.41
CA ASN A 211 14.51 2.38 2.77
C ASN A 211 14.07 1.22 3.68
N GLN A 212 12.76 0.92 3.69
CA GLN A 212 12.18 -0.11 4.54
C GLN A 212 12.70 -1.51 4.21
N VAL A 213 12.73 -1.85 2.91
CA VAL A 213 13.17 -3.18 2.44
C VAL A 213 14.65 -3.40 2.68
N CYS A 214 15.49 -2.44 2.28
CA CYS A 214 16.93 -2.61 2.38
C CYS A 214 17.42 -2.54 3.84
N ASN A 215 16.95 -1.56 4.63
CA ASN A 215 17.30 -1.50 6.06
C ASN A 215 16.78 -2.73 6.82
N GLY A 216 15.59 -3.22 6.51
CA GLY A 216 15.06 -4.46 7.09
C GLY A 216 15.93 -5.68 6.76
N GLY A 217 16.39 -5.80 5.50
CA GLY A 217 17.33 -6.84 5.08
C GLY A 217 18.67 -6.74 5.79
N MET A 218 19.18 -5.51 5.97
CA MET A 218 20.45 -5.28 6.69
C MET A 218 20.32 -5.64 8.17
N ILE A 219 19.21 -5.31 8.83
CA ILE A 219 18.94 -5.70 10.22
C ILE A 219 18.89 -7.24 10.34
N ALA A 220 18.14 -7.91 9.47
CA ALA A 220 18.05 -9.37 9.47
C ALA A 220 19.42 -10.05 9.31
N GLY A 221 20.19 -9.63 8.30
CA GLY A 221 21.54 -10.14 8.07
C GLY A 221 22.48 -9.88 9.24
N SER A 222 22.40 -8.69 9.85
CA SER A 222 23.22 -8.32 11.01
C SER A 222 22.92 -9.16 12.24
N ILE A 223 21.65 -9.45 12.52
CA ILE A 223 21.26 -10.37 13.61
C ILE A 223 21.78 -11.79 13.33
N ALA A 224 21.78 -12.23 12.07
CA ALA A 224 22.26 -13.56 11.70
C ALA A 224 23.78 -13.73 11.87
N ILE A 225 24.58 -12.66 11.68
CA ILE A 225 26.06 -12.69 11.79
C ILE A 225 26.58 -12.18 13.14
N ALA A 226 25.72 -11.85 14.08
CA ALA A 226 26.07 -11.10 15.30
C ALA A 226 27.13 -11.79 16.17
N GLU A 227 27.17 -13.13 16.22
CA GLU A 227 28.17 -13.88 16.96
C GLU A 227 29.54 -13.96 16.24
N ILE A 228 29.54 -13.79 14.92
CA ILE A 228 30.75 -13.94 14.10
C ILE A 228 31.43 -12.61 13.87
N ASN A 229 30.63 -11.55 13.61
CA ASN A 229 31.13 -10.21 13.38
C ASN A 229 30.27 -9.19 14.13
N PRO A 230 30.37 -9.11 15.47
CA PRO A 230 29.54 -8.25 16.32
C PRO A 230 29.71 -6.76 16.02
N GLU A 231 30.92 -6.32 15.62
CA GLU A 231 31.15 -4.91 15.28
C GLU A 231 30.42 -4.48 14.03
N LEU A 232 30.51 -5.27 12.96
CA LEU A 232 29.80 -5.01 11.71
C LEU A 232 28.29 -5.09 11.93
N ALA A 233 27.83 -6.08 12.70
CA ALA A 233 26.42 -6.27 13.03
C ALA A 233 25.86 -5.05 13.78
N ALA A 234 26.50 -4.63 14.87
CA ALA A 234 26.06 -3.48 15.66
C ALA A 234 26.07 -2.18 14.85
N LYS A 235 27.16 -1.93 14.09
CA LYS A 235 27.30 -0.76 13.23
C LYS A 235 26.17 -0.71 12.17
N THR A 236 25.84 -1.86 11.59
CA THR A 236 24.81 -1.95 10.53
C THR A 236 23.41 -1.78 11.08
N ILE A 237 23.07 -2.41 12.22
CA ILE A 237 21.78 -2.22 12.89
C ILE A 237 21.61 -0.74 13.28
N LYS A 238 22.65 -0.14 13.90
CA LYS A 238 22.60 1.27 14.27
C LYS A 238 22.28 2.16 13.07
N ARG A 239 23.03 2.02 11.99
CA ARG A 239 22.82 2.79 10.76
C ARG A 239 21.42 2.59 10.18
N SER A 240 20.90 1.36 10.20
CA SER A 240 19.58 1.05 9.68
C SER A 240 18.46 1.68 10.53
N LEU A 241 18.58 1.64 11.87
CA LEU A 241 17.65 2.31 12.78
C LEU A 241 17.68 3.84 12.61
N ASP A 242 18.87 4.43 12.41
CA ASP A 242 18.99 5.87 12.11
C ASP A 242 18.37 6.23 10.73
N GLY A 243 18.32 5.28 9.79
CA GLY A 243 17.79 5.46 8.45
C GLY A 243 16.27 5.30 8.33
N LEU A 244 15.66 4.38 9.08
CA LEU A 244 14.23 4.02 8.96
C LEU A 244 13.25 5.19 9.13
N PRO A 245 13.49 6.19 10.02
CA PRO A 245 12.61 7.35 10.17
C PRO A 245 12.32 8.09 8.86
N HIS A 246 13.26 8.16 7.93
CA HIS A 246 13.05 8.86 6.65
C HIS A 246 11.88 8.30 5.84
N ALA A 247 11.64 6.99 5.86
CA ALA A 247 10.48 6.40 5.20
C ALA A 247 9.25 6.38 6.10
N LEU A 248 9.44 6.30 7.43
CA LEU A 248 8.32 6.32 8.38
C LEU A 248 7.67 7.70 8.49
N ASP A 249 8.40 8.78 8.22
CA ASP A 249 7.84 10.13 8.15
C ASP A 249 6.74 10.29 7.09
N GLU A 250 6.76 9.48 6.04
CA GLU A 250 5.72 9.48 4.99
C GLU A 250 4.35 9.00 5.47
N TYR A 251 4.27 8.31 6.63
CA TYR A 251 2.99 7.92 7.23
C TYR A 251 2.32 9.05 8.01
N ARG A 252 3.05 10.14 8.29
CA ARG A 252 2.51 11.29 9.03
C ARG A 252 1.52 12.10 8.17
N PRO A 253 0.51 12.74 8.80
CA PRO A 253 0.12 12.61 10.20
C PRO A 253 -0.83 11.43 10.48
N ASP A 254 -1.54 10.90 9.45
CA ASP A 254 -2.75 10.09 9.57
C ASP A 254 -2.63 8.71 8.89
N GLY A 255 -1.45 8.27 8.58
CA GLY A 255 -1.19 6.94 8.03
C GLY A 255 -1.37 6.80 6.51
N VAL A 256 -1.55 7.89 5.78
CA VAL A 256 -1.61 7.85 4.30
C VAL A 256 -0.27 7.39 3.75
N TYR A 257 -0.29 6.38 2.88
CA TYR A 257 0.91 5.98 2.13
C TYR A 257 0.91 6.65 0.76
N PRO A 258 1.88 7.53 0.44
CA PRO A 258 1.83 8.40 -0.75
C PRO A 258 1.72 7.66 -2.07
N GLU A 259 2.26 6.45 -2.15
CA GLU A 259 2.34 5.62 -3.35
C GLU A 259 1.17 4.64 -3.51
N GLY A 260 0.15 4.71 -2.66
CA GLY A 260 -1.04 3.85 -2.70
C GLY A 260 -0.87 2.46 -2.08
N SER A 261 -1.95 1.67 -2.12
CA SER A 261 -2.08 0.37 -1.44
C SER A 261 -1.04 -0.67 -1.83
N THR A 262 -0.62 -0.72 -3.09
CA THR A 262 0.35 -1.71 -3.55
C THR A 262 1.71 -1.50 -2.90
N TYR A 263 2.17 -0.25 -2.84
CA TYR A 263 3.45 0.10 -2.23
C TYR A 263 3.38 0.14 -0.70
N TRP A 264 2.21 0.51 -0.11
CA TRP A 264 1.96 0.25 1.31
C TRP A 264 2.19 -1.22 1.63
N GLY A 265 1.58 -2.13 0.86
CA GLY A 265 1.76 -3.56 1.04
C GLY A 265 3.21 -4.02 0.93
N TYR A 266 4.03 -3.36 0.12
CA TYR A 266 5.45 -3.67 0.00
C TYR A 266 6.28 -3.06 1.13
N GLY A 267 6.27 -1.74 1.28
CA GLY A 267 7.07 -1.04 2.29
C GLY A 267 6.68 -1.42 3.71
N THR A 268 5.38 -1.34 4.04
CA THR A 268 4.87 -1.61 5.39
C THR A 268 5.08 -3.06 5.81
N SER A 269 5.00 -4.05 4.88
CA SER A 269 5.28 -5.45 5.25
C SER A 269 6.73 -5.65 5.69
N PHE A 270 7.68 -4.91 5.13
CA PHE A 270 9.08 -4.95 5.57
C PHE A 270 9.30 -4.18 6.87
N SER A 271 8.60 -3.06 7.10
CA SER A 271 8.61 -2.41 8.43
C SER A 271 8.08 -3.34 9.51
N VAL A 272 6.95 -4.00 9.26
CA VAL A 272 6.32 -4.93 10.21
C VAL A 272 7.23 -6.13 10.52
N VAL A 273 7.85 -6.74 9.50
CA VAL A 273 8.78 -7.86 9.76
C VAL A 273 10.03 -7.37 10.49
N THR A 274 10.51 -6.16 10.20
CA THR A 274 11.65 -5.56 10.91
C THR A 274 11.33 -5.34 12.38
N ASN A 275 10.16 -4.75 12.69
CA ASN A 275 9.70 -4.57 14.07
C ASN A 275 9.61 -5.91 14.81
N ALA A 276 9.01 -6.92 14.18
CA ALA A 276 8.87 -8.25 14.75
C ALA A 276 10.23 -8.97 14.98
N MET A 277 11.20 -8.78 14.07
CA MET A 277 12.56 -9.31 14.26
C MET A 277 13.29 -8.64 15.43
N LEU A 278 13.17 -7.32 15.55
CA LEU A 278 13.79 -6.57 16.66
C LEU A 278 13.16 -6.94 17.99
N GLU A 279 11.84 -6.99 18.08
CA GLU A 279 11.12 -7.43 19.28
C GLU A 279 11.51 -8.86 19.71
N SER A 280 11.56 -9.79 18.76
CA SER A 280 11.89 -11.18 19.08
C SER A 280 13.35 -11.36 19.47
N ALA A 281 14.27 -10.57 18.90
CA ALA A 281 15.71 -10.65 19.16
C ALA A 281 16.15 -9.85 20.39
N PHE A 282 15.53 -8.69 20.67
CA PHE A 282 15.97 -7.73 21.69
C PHE A 282 14.90 -7.37 22.73
N GLY A 283 13.67 -7.83 22.56
CA GLY A 283 12.52 -7.50 23.44
C GLY A 283 11.91 -6.11 23.16
N THR A 284 12.36 -5.40 22.14
CA THR A 284 11.88 -4.06 21.76
C THR A 284 12.08 -3.81 20.26
N ASP A 285 11.17 -3.08 19.63
CA ASP A 285 11.31 -2.54 18.29
C ASP A 285 11.92 -1.14 18.24
N PHE A 286 12.41 -0.64 19.38
CA PHE A 286 13.01 0.69 19.56
C PHE A 286 12.07 1.86 19.23
N GLY A 287 10.76 1.63 19.22
CA GLY A 287 9.73 2.65 18.94
C GLY A 287 9.28 2.71 17.48
N LEU A 288 9.78 1.85 16.62
CA LEU A 288 9.38 1.83 15.19
C LEU A 288 7.87 1.58 15.00
N GLY A 289 7.28 0.68 15.80
CA GLY A 289 5.86 0.36 15.73
C GLY A 289 4.93 1.46 16.23
N ASP A 290 5.46 2.37 17.04
CA ASP A 290 4.75 3.52 17.59
C ASP A 290 5.05 4.84 16.84
N TYR A 291 5.77 4.74 15.72
CA TYR A 291 6.08 5.91 14.92
C TYR A 291 4.77 6.63 14.48
N PRO A 292 4.70 7.97 14.55
CA PRO A 292 3.49 8.72 14.25
C PRO A 292 2.90 8.40 12.87
N GLY A 293 1.61 8.07 12.82
CA GLY A 293 0.89 7.67 11.62
C GLY A 293 1.09 6.19 11.21
N PHE A 294 2.11 5.49 11.73
CA PHE A 294 2.38 4.12 11.30
C PHE A 294 1.22 3.16 11.59
N LYS A 295 0.68 3.17 12.82
CA LYS A 295 -0.49 2.34 13.18
C LYS A 295 -1.77 2.77 12.47
N ASP A 296 -1.93 4.07 12.21
CA ASP A 296 -3.09 4.60 11.50
C ASP A 296 -3.13 4.16 10.03
N SER A 297 -1.98 3.77 9.47
CA SER A 297 -1.89 3.27 8.11
C SER A 297 -2.65 1.95 7.87
N ALA A 298 -3.04 1.23 8.93
CA ALA A 298 -3.92 0.08 8.82
C ALA A 298 -5.35 0.48 8.39
N TYR A 299 -5.87 1.61 8.90
CA TYR A 299 -7.15 2.18 8.43
C TYR A 299 -7.04 2.62 6.97
N PHE A 300 -5.98 3.37 6.62
CA PHE A 300 -5.72 3.73 5.23
C PHE A 300 -5.77 2.49 4.33
N ARG A 301 -5.06 1.41 4.70
CA ARG A 301 -5.01 0.18 3.90
C ARG A 301 -6.39 -0.42 3.65
N LEU A 302 -7.27 -0.42 4.65
CA LEU A 302 -8.63 -0.94 4.51
C LEU A 302 -9.52 -0.01 3.70
N LEU A 303 -9.43 1.31 3.92
CA LEU A 303 -10.21 2.33 3.21
C LEU A 303 -9.89 2.39 1.71
N MET A 304 -8.67 2.00 1.32
CA MET A 304 -8.30 1.91 -0.10
C MET A 304 -8.90 0.68 -0.82
N ASN A 305 -9.63 -0.20 -0.13
CA ASN A 305 -10.33 -1.32 -0.76
C ASN A 305 -11.75 -0.89 -1.13
N ALA A 306 -11.98 -0.60 -2.40
CA ALA A 306 -13.31 -0.26 -2.87
C ALA A 306 -14.23 -1.50 -2.98
N PRO A 307 -15.57 -1.33 -2.90
CA PRO A 307 -16.54 -2.44 -2.90
C PRO A 307 -16.52 -3.34 -4.12
N SER A 308 -16.11 -2.83 -5.28
CA SER A 308 -15.95 -3.63 -6.51
C SER A 308 -14.83 -4.68 -6.45
N GLY A 309 -14.02 -4.68 -5.38
CA GLY A 309 -12.81 -5.49 -5.24
C GLY A 309 -11.56 -4.87 -5.89
N TRP A 310 -11.68 -3.64 -6.36
CA TRP A 310 -10.55 -2.85 -6.82
C TRP A 310 -9.97 -2.02 -5.67
N TYR A 311 -8.67 -1.66 -5.79
CA TYR A 311 -8.11 -0.60 -4.96
C TYR A 311 -8.56 0.78 -5.45
N TYR A 312 -8.54 1.78 -4.58
CA TYR A 312 -8.35 3.14 -5.04
C TYR A 312 -6.90 3.22 -5.55
N ASN A 313 -6.76 3.11 -6.87
CA ASN A 313 -5.52 2.76 -7.55
C ASN A 313 -4.73 3.98 -8.07
N TYR A 314 -4.69 5.08 -7.30
CA TYR A 314 -3.86 6.24 -7.63
C TYR A 314 -2.36 5.90 -7.63
N ALA A 315 -1.55 6.75 -8.22
CA ALA A 315 -0.09 6.58 -8.41
C ALA A 315 0.22 5.25 -9.15
N ASP A 316 1.27 4.55 -8.77
CA ASP A 316 1.60 3.25 -9.37
C ASP A 316 0.96 2.07 -8.62
N CYS A 317 -0.23 2.28 -8.07
CA CYS A 317 -1.01 1.22 -7.44
C CYS A 317 -1.61 0.28 -8.49
N GLY A 318 -1.59 -1.03 -8.20
CA GLY A 318 -2.29 -2.03 -9.02
C GLY A 318 -3.81 -1.93 -8.89
N ASP A 319 -4.52 -2.46 -9.88
CA ASP A 319 -5.97 -2.28 -9.97
C ASP A 319 -6.75 -3.10 -8.93
N LYS A 320 -6.43 -4.41 -8.81
CA LYS A 320 -7.28 -5.36 -8.07
C LYS A 320 -6.60 -5.92 -6.83
N ARG A 321 -7.39 -6.08 -5.79
CA ARG A 321 -7.03 -6.83 -4.61
C ARG A 321 -6.92 -8.32 -4.94
N ASN A 322 -5.84 -8.96 -4.52
CA ASN A 322 -5.70 -10.42 -4.68
C ASN A 322 -6.43 -11.20 -3.55
N SER A 323 -6.53 -12.51 -3.72
CA SER A 323 -7.20 -13.44 -2.79
C SER A 323 -6.37 -13.78 -1.54
N ASN A 324 -5.07 -13.42 -1.50
CA ASN A 324 -4.22 -13.73 -0.36
C ASN A 324 -4.67 -12.98 0.90
N PRO A 325 -4.59 -13.61 2.08
CA PRO A 325 -4.75 -12.91 3.34
C PRO A 325 -3.64 -11.89 3.53
N ASP A 326 -3.96 -10.76 4.16
CA ASP A 326 -2.99 -9.70 4.42
C ASP A 326 -2.34 -9.89 5.79
N VAL A 327 -1.19 -10.55 5.81
CA VAL A 327 -0.44 -10.80 7.06
C VAL A 327 0.09 -9.53 7.69
N THR A 328 0.28 -8.47 6.91
CA THR A 328 0.68 -7.14 7.43
C THR A 328 -0.44 -6.59 8.31
N LEU A 329 -1.70 -6.67 7.85
CA LEU A 329 -2.86 -6.30 8.68
C LEU A 329 -2.98 -7.21 9.91
N ALA A 330 -2.68 -8.51 9.81
CA ALA A 330 -2.68 -9.41 10.96
C ALA A 330 -1.68 -9.00 12.04
N TRP A 331 -0.53 -8.42 11.67
CA TRP A 331 0.40 -7.83 12.65
C TRP A 331 -0.25 -6.63 13.38
N PHE A 332 -0.87 -5.70 12.65
CA PHE A 332 -1.61 -4.59 13.28
C PHE A 332 -2.73 -5.10 14.19
N ALA A 333 -3.47 -6.12 13.77
CA ALA A 333 -4.47 -6.78 14.61
C ALA A 333 -3.85 -7.34 15.89
N SER A 334 -2.71 -8.04 15.80
CA SER A 334 -2.01 -8.61 16.97
C SER A 334 -1.50 -7.54 17.94
N LYS A 335 -1.13 -6.36 17.44
CA LYS A 335 -0.64 -5.24 18.27
C LYS A 335 -1.75 -4.40 18.89
N THR A 336 -2.89 -4.27 18.21
CA THR A 336 -4.01 -3.42 18.66
C THR A 336 -5.15 -4.19 19.33
N GLY A 337 -5.20 -5.50 19.16
CA GLY A 337 -6.31 -6.35 19.57
C GLY A 337 -7.60 -6.10 18.77
N ASP A 338 -7.53 -5.38 17.65
CA ASP A 338 -8.68 -4.96 16.88
C ASP A 338 -8.99 -5.95 15.75
N GLU A 339 -10.19 -6.60 15.82
CA GLU A 339 -10.62 -7.56 14.80
C GLU A 339 -10.86 -6.92 13.44
N LEU A 340 -11.06 -5.61 13.36
CA LEU A 340 -11.18 -4.88 12.09
C LEU A 340 -10.01 -5.16 11.14
N PHE A 341 -8.78 -5.29 11.69
CA PHE A 341 -7.57 -5.55 10.90
C PHE A 341 -7.32 -7.04 10.66
N PHE A 342 -8.17 -7.94 11.21
CA PHE A 342 -7.97 -9.38 11.11
C PHE A 342 -8.92 -10.01 10.09
N GLU A 343 -8.44 -10.28 8.89
CA GLU A 343 -9.21 -10.85 7.78
C GLU A 343 -9.50 -12.35 8.00
N ARG A 344 -10.22 -12.70 9.08
CA ARG A 344 -10.48 -14.07 9.54
C ARG A 344 -10.89 -15.02 8.41
N GLY A 345 -11.85 -14.62 7.57
CA GLY A 345 -12.36 -15.46 6.47
C GLY A 345 -11.29 -15.82 5.44
N ARG A 346 -10.32 -14.93 5.20
CA ARG A 346 -9.20 -15.18 4.28
C ARG A 346 -8.15 -16.11 4.87
N PHE A 347 -7.93 -16.07 6.18
CA PHE A 347 -7.04 -17.01 6.87
C PHE A 347 -7.67 -18.39 7.06
N LEU A 348 -9.00 -18.46 7.14
CA LEU A 348 -9.73 -19.75 7.14
C LEU A 348 -9.71 -20.42 5.76
N ASN A 349 -9.67 -19.65 4.66
CA ASN A 349 -9.72 -20.12 3.29
C ASN A 349 -8.57 -19.54 2.45
N PRO A 350 -7.30 -19.75 2.85
CA PRO A 350 -6.16 -19.22 2.13
C PRO A 350 -5.89 -20.00 0.84
N PRO A 351 -5.22 -19.41 -0.16
CA PRO A 351 -4.75 -20.17 -1.31
C PRO A 351 -3.78 -21.27 -0.89
N SER A 352 -4.11 -22.53 -1.15
CA SER A 352 -3.30 -23.70 -0.77
C SER A 352 -2.55 -24.33 -1.94
N SER A 353 -2.89 -23.97 -3.16
CA SER A 353 -2.21 -24.47 -4.36
C SER A 353 -2.15 -23.37 -5.43
N TYR A 354 -1.15 -23.46 -6.30
CA TYR A 354 -1.03 -22.52 -7.40
C TYR A 354 -0.68 -23.19 -8.71
N LYS A 355 -1.15 -22.58 -9.81
CA LYS A 355 -0.85 -22.99 -11.17
C LYS A 355 0.06 -21.96 -11.83
N MET A 356 0.99 -22.45 -12.67
CA MET A 356 1.78 -21.59 -13.54
C MET A 356 0.90 -21.07 -14.66
N LYS A 357 0.72 -19.75 -14.76
CA LYS A 357 0.10 -19.15 -15.95
C LYS A 357 1.22 -18.82 -16.94
N LYS A 358 1.22 -19.49 -18.09
CA LYS A 358 2.07 -19.07 -19.22
C LYS A 358 1.61 -17.65 -19.60
N ASN A 359 2.50 -16.69 -19.44
CA ASN A 359 2.21 -15.35 -19.92
C ASN A 359 2.59 -15.27 -21.39
N THR A 360 1.65 -14.83 -22.21
CA THR A 360 1.84 -14.64 -23.66
C THR A 360 2.69 -13.41 -24.00
N MET A 361 2.94 -12.54 -23.03
CA MET A 361 3.86 -11.41 -23.13
C MET A 361 5.11 -11.68 -22.29
N GLN A 362 6.27 -11.77 -22.90
CA GLN A 362 7.66 -11.84 -22.45
C GLN A 362 8.03 -11.51 -20.98
N THR A 363 7.15 -11.73 -20.01
CA THR A 363 7.35 -11.57 -18.58
C THR A 363 7.50 -12.93 -17.92
N ALA A 364 8.20 -12.98 -16.77
CA ALA A 364 8.33 -14.21 -16.00
C ALA A 364 6.98 -14.89 -15.74
N PRO A 365 6.91 -16.23 -15.78
CA PRO A 365 5.67 -16.98 -15.52
C PRO A 365 5.04 -16.55 -14.20
N GLN A 366 3.76 -16.22 -14.20
CA GLN A 366 3.06 -15.83 -12.98
C GLN A 366 2.47 -17.07 -12.28
N LYS A 367 2.77 -17.21 -11.00
CA LYS A 367 2.19 -18.22 -10.13
C LYS A 367 0.89 -17.66 -9.51
N ILE A 368 -0.25 -18.10 -10.02
CA ILE A 368 -1.58 -17.64 -9.57
C ILE A 368 -2.07 -18.52 -8.42
N GLY A 369 -2.60 -17.89 -7.37
CA GLY A 369 -3.16 -18.60 -6.22
C GLY A 369 -2.15 -19.01 -5.15
N ARG A 370 -0.85 -18.67 -5.29
CA ARG A 370 0.17 -18.95 -4.27
C ARG A 370 0.12 -17.92 -3.13
N LEU A 371 0.62 -18.32 -1.97
CA LEU A 371 0.85 -17.45 -0.83
C LEU A 371 1.94 -16.40 -1.13
N ARG A 372 1.93 -15.29 -0.40
CA ARG A 372 2.98 -14.27 -0.49
C ARG A 372 4.22 -14.68 0.30
N ARG A 373 5.38 -14.07 -0.07
CA ARG A 373 6.70 -14.45 0.45
C ARG A 373 6.91 -14.29 1.95
N LEU A 374 6.14 -13.46 2.66
CA LEU A 374 6.22 -13.29 4.11
C LEU A 374 5.12 -14.05 4.89
N ASN A 375 4.33 -14.89 4.22
CA ASN A 375 3.22 -15.57 4.89
C ASN A 375 3.69 -16.63 5.91
N GLY A 376 4.90 -17.18 5.78
CA GLY A 376 5.50 -18.00 6.82
C GLY A 376 5.68 -17.22 8.12
N ALA A 377 6.34 -16.07 8.07
CA ALA A 377 6.46 -15.15 9.21
C ALA A 377 5.09 -14.66 9.69
N GLY A 378 4.16 -14.43 8.75
CA GLY A 378 2.79 -14.01 9.05
C GLY A 378 1.99 -14.98 9.91
N LEU A 379 2.30 -16.29 9.86
CA LEU A 379 1.67 -17.28 10.73
C LEU A 379 1.85 -16.94 12.21
N VAL A 380 3.00 -16.37 12.55
CA VAL A 380 3.30 -15.93 13.91
C VAL A 380 2.29 -14.86 14.35
N TRP A 381 2.09 -13.82 13.54
CA TRP A 381 1.18 -12.72 13.88
C TRP A 381 -0.28 -13.18 13.96
N VAL A 382 -0.69 -14.08 13.06
CA VAL A 382 -2.01 -14.74 13.10
C VAL A 382 -2.18 -15.50 14.41
N SER A 383 -1.15 -16.23 14.86
CA SER A 383 -1.19 -16.98 16.13
C SER A 383 -1.20 -16.10 17.37
N GLN A 384 -0.57 -14.91 17.31
CA GLN A 384 -0.51 -13.96 18.43
C GLN A 384 -1.79 -13.11 18.56
N PHE A 385 -2.63 -13.05 17.53
CA PHE A 385 -3.84 -12.24 17.59
C PHE A 385 -4.80 -12.73 18.70
N GLN A 386 -5.24 -11.77 19.51
CA GLN A 386 -6.28 -11.93 20.54
C GLN A 386 -7.25 -10.76 20.40
N LYS A 387 -8.51 -11.06 20.10
CA LYS A 387 -9.56 -10.03 19.99
C LYS A 387 -9.77 -9.35 21.33
N GLN A 388 -9.59 -8.03 21.36
CA GLN A 388 -9.90 -7.15 22.50
C GLN A 388 -11.02 -6.17 22.15
N LYS A 389 -11.11 -5.76 20.89
CA LYS A 389 -12.13 -4.85 20.37
C LYS A 389 -12.45 -5.16 18.90
N GLU A 390 -13.55 -4.58 18.43
CA GLU A 390 -13.99 -4.62 17.05
C GLU A 390 -14.42 -3.21 16.67
N SER A 391 -13.53 -2.50 15.99
CA SER A 391 -13.81 -1.15 15.49
C SER A 391 -14.51 -1.23 14.13
N GLU A 392 -15.18 -0.15 13.75
CA GLU A 392 -15.77 0.02 12.43
C GLU A 392 -14.95 1.00 11.58
N LEU A 393 -14.99 0.81 10.26
CA LEU A 393 -14.43 1.79 9.35
C LEU A 393 -15.31 3.05 9.34
N PRO A 394 -14.71 4.24 9.38
CA PRO A 394 -15.48 5.48 9.26
C PRO A 394 -16.12 5.58 7.87
N THR A 395 -17.34 6.12 7.83
CA THR A 395 -18.06 6.38 6.57
C THR A 395 -17.53 7.60 5.83
N SER A 396 -16.82 8.48 6.54
CA SER A 396 -16.09 9.62 5.97
C SER A 396 -14.74 9.76 6.67
N TRP A 397 -13.67 9.80 5.88
CA TRP A 397 -12.30 9.86 6.38
C TRP A 397 -11.45 10.77 5.49
N LYS A 398 -10.54 11.52 6.10
CA LYS A 398 -9.45 12.22 5.43
C LYS A 398 -8.12 11.82 6.04
N GLY A 399 -7.09 11.79 5.23
CA GLY A 399 -5.72 11.71 5.68
C GLY A 399 -4.86 12.75 4.99
N GLY A 400 -3.97 13.37 5.74
CA GLY A 400 -3.05 14.43 5.31
C GLY A 400 -1.76 13.87 4.70
N GLY A 401 -0.69 14.66 4.82
CA GLY A 401 0.66 14.28 4.37
C GLY A 401 1.00 14.72 2.96
N THR A 402 1.87 13.95 2.33
CA THR A 402 2.43 14.28 1.01
C THR A 402 1.38 14.15 -0.10
N ASN A 403 0.51 13.13 -0.01
CA ASN A 403 -0.63 12.89 -0.89
C ASN A 403 -1.92 12.86 -0.05
N PRO A 404 -2.55 14.01 0.27
CA PRO A 404 -3.76 14.04 1.05
C PRO A 404 -4.91 13.36 0.29
N ILE A 405 -5.70 12.55 1.02
CA ILE A 405 -6.77 11.72 0.47
C ILE A 405 -8.02 11.88 1.32
N ALA A 406 -9.18 11.81 0.68
CA ALA A 406 -10.44 11.61 1.37
C ALA A 406 -11.20 10.42 0.78
N VAL A 407 -11.94 9.72 1.66
CA VAL A 407 -12.79 8.59 1.30
C VAL A 407 -14.16 8.76 1.94
N PHE A 408 -15.21 8.62 1.15
CA PHE A 408 -16.58 8.53 1.61
C PHE A 408 -17.17 7.18 1.24
N THR A 409 -17.82 6.53 2.18
CA THR A 409 -18.52 5.24 1.98
C THR A 409 -19.95 5.32 2.43
N GLY A 410 -20.77 4.34 2.06
CA GLY A 410 -22.13 4.20 2.57
C GLY A 410 -22.22 3.47 3.92
N GLY A 411 -21.09 2.94 4.42
CA GLY A 411 -21.05 2.08 5.60
C GLY A 411 -21.36 0.61 5.28
N SER A 412 -21.28 -0.24 6.30
CA SER A 412 -21.41 -1.71 6.17
C SER A 412 -22.81 -2.16 5.71
N ASN A 413 -23.83 -1.39 6.00
CA ASN A 413 -25.23 -1.70 5.68
C ASN A 413 -25.75 -0.97 4.44
N ASP A 414 -24.89 -0.29 3.68
CA ASP A 414 -25.30 0.42 2.48
C ASP A 414 -25.63 -0.54 1.34
N PRO A 415 -26.90 -0.64 0.88
CA PRO A 415 -27.26 -1.54 -0.21
C PRO A 415 -26.69 -1.08 -1.56
N TYR A 416 -26.31 0.18 -1.68
CA TYR A 416 -25.77 0.76 -2.91
C TYR A 416 -24.26 0.66 -3.00
N THR A 417 -23.56 0.23 -1.93
CA THR A 417 -22.09 0.11 -1.90
C THR A 417 -21.37 1.38 -2.38
N TYR A 418 -21.84 2.55 -1.89
CA TYR A 418 -21.28 3.84 -2.24
C TYR A 418 -19.82 3.94 -1.84
N TYR A 419 -18.98 4.38 -2.76
CA TYR A 419 -17.56 4.65 -2.50
C TYR A 419 -17.06 5.79 -3.37
N LEU A 420 -16.50 6.80 -2.72
CA LEU A 420 -15.71 7.88 -3.31
C LEU A 420 -14.30 7.82 -2.75
N GLY A 421 -13.30 7.79 -3.60
CA GLY A 421 -11.90 8.10 -3.25
C GLY A 421 -11.45 9.31 -4.05
N CYS A 422 -10.93 10.34 -3.38
CA CYS A 422 -10.42 11.56 -4.02
C CYS A 422 -9.12 12.03 -3.37
N LYS A 423 -8.26 12.74 -4.12
CA LYS A 423 -6.92 13.08 -3.68
C LYS A 423 -6.45 14.46 -4.10
N GLY A 424 -5.52 15.00 -3.32
CA GLY A 424 -4.64 16.11 -3.67
C GLY A 424 -3.23 15.63 -4.04
N GLY A 425 -2.19 16.29 -3.48
CA GLY A 425 -0.80 15.97 -3.71
C GLY A 425 -0.19 16.68 -4.92
N SER A 426 0.96 16.18 -5.39
CA SER A 426 1.69 16.73 -6.53
C SER A 426 2.36 15.64 -7.38
N GLY A 427 2.79 15.97 -8.59
CA GLY A 427 3.55 15.07 -9.47
C GLY A 427 4.94 14.69 -8.95
N THR A 428 5.50 15.47 -8.03
CA THR A 428 6.85 15.24 -7.46
C THR A 428 6.92 14.09 -6.48
N VAL A 429 5.78 13.64 -5.94
CA VAL A 429 5.71 12.50 -5.02
C VAL A 429 6.30 11.25 -5.66
N ASN A 430 6.93 10.38 -4.87
CA ASN A 430 7.45 9.13 -5.42
C ASN A 430 6.32 8.34 -6.10
N HIS A 431 6.57 7.84 -7.32
CA HIS A 431 5.53 7.27 -8.19
C HIS A 431 4.32 8.17 -8.49
N GLY A 432 4.39 9.48 -8.18
CA GLY A 432 3.32 10.45 -8.40
C GLY A 432 2.96 10.64 -9.87
N ASN A 433 1.71 11.05 -10.10
CA ASN A 433 1.15 11.44 -11.39
C ASN A 433 0.69 12.89 -11.33
N MET A 434 0.37 13.51 -12.45
CA MET A 434 -0.32 14.81 -12.52
C MET A 434 -1.83 14.60 -12.37
N ASP A 435 -2.24 14.10 -11.21
CA ASP A 435 -3.60 13.64 -10.92
C ASP A 435 -4.24 14.36 -9.71
N ALA A 436 -3.75 15.55 -9.38
CA ALA A 436 -4.31 16.36 -8.29
C ALA A 436 -5.78 16.72 -8.56
N GLY A 437 -6.64 16.57 -7.54
CA GLY A 437 -8.08 16.76 -7.66
C GLY A 437 -8.80 15.59 -8.35
N SER A 438 -8.11 14.49 -8.68
CA SER A 438 -8.73 13.31 -9.28
C SER A 438 -9.53 12.50 -8.27
N PHE A 439 -10.44 11.68 -8.79
CA PHE A 439 -11.30 10.83 -8.00
C PHE A 439 -11.70 9.54 -8.73
N ILE A 440 -12.08 8.54 -7.96
CA ILE A 440 -12.83 7.38 -8.43
C ILE A 440 -14.19 7.34 -7.74
N PHE A 441 -15.18 6.76 -8.42
CA PHE A 441 -16.53 6.64 -7.88
C PHE A 441 -17.12 5.27 -8.17
N GLU A 442 -17.65 4.63 -7.12
CA GLU A 442 -18.35 3.36 -7.21
C GLU A 442 -19.73 3.45 -6.57
N ILE A 443 -20.66 2.79 -7.20
CA ILE A 443 -22.02 2.59 -6.69
C ILE A 443 -22.60 1.32 -7.33
N ASN A 444 -23.44 0.59 -6.59
CA ASN A 444 -24.05 -0.65 -7.05
C ASN A 444 -23.04 -1.75 -7.43
N GLY A 445 -21.86 -1.75 -6.80
CA GLY A 445 -20.77 -2.69 -7.06
C GLY A 445 -20.00 -2.44 -8.36
N GLU A 446 -20.24 -1.32 -9.04
CA GLU A 446 -19.59 -0.95 -10.29
C GLU A 446 -18.67 0.26 -10.11
N ARG A 447 -17.50 0.23 -10.77
CA ARG A 447 -16.57 1.36 -10.81
C ARG A 447 -16.89 2.25 -12.00
N TRP A 448 -17.74 3.24 -11.78
CA TRP A 448 -18.21 4.17 -12.80
C TRP A 448 -17.15 5.17 -13.25
N VAL A 449 -16.39 5.68 -12.30
CA VAL A 449 -15.25 6.56 -12.55
C VAL A 449 -14.00 5.82 -12.16
N THR A 450 -13.08 5.65 -13.09
CA THR A 450 -11.87 4.87 -12.92
C THR A 450 -10.60 5.72 -12.98
N ASP A 451 -9.47 5.14 -12.59
CA ASP A 451 -8.13 5.66 -12.78
C ASP A 451 -7.34 4.67 -13.64
N PRO A 452 -6.46 5.11 -14.57
CA PRO A 452 -5.67 4.21 -15.39
C PRO A 452 -4.64 3.39 -14.61
N GLY A 453 -4.31 3.80 -13.37
CA GLY A 453 -3.42 3.06 -12.49
C GLY A 453 -2.00 2.92 -13.04
N ASN A 454 -1.34 1.78 -12.70
CA ASN A 454 0.05 1.53 -13.07
C ASN A 454 0.21 0.85 -14.43
N GLN A 455 1.45 0.88 -14.93
CA GLN A 455 1.88 0.04 -16.05
C GLN A 455 3.27 -0.56 -15.82
N ALA A 456 3.65 -1.56 -16.63
CA ALA A 456 4.91 -2.30 -16.46
C ALA A 456 6.12 -1.46 -16.84
N TYR A 457 6.96 -1.10 -15.87
CA TYR A 457 8.19 -0.29 -16.07
C TYR A 457 9.16 -0.88 -17.09
N HIS A 458 9.36 -2.21 -17.05
CA HIS A 458 10.30 -2.86 -17.95
C HIS A 458 9.97 -2.61 -19.44
N ASN A 459 8.69 -2.54 -19.78
CA ASN A 459 8.25 -2.27 -21.15
C ASN A 459 8.62 -0.86 -21.64
N LEU A 460 8.68 0.10 -20.73
CA LEU A 460 9.13 1.46 -21.00
C LEU A 460 10.66 1.56 -20.97
N GLU A 461 11.30 1.04 -19.93
CA GLU A 461 12.76 1.12 -19.74
C GLU A 461 13.54 0.47 -20.91
N LYS A 462 13.04 -0.65 -21.47
CA LYS A 462 13.70 -1.33 -22.60
C LYS A 462 13.71 -0.53 -23.90
N THR A 463 12.85 0.47 -24.04
CA THR A 463 12.80 1.37 -25.20
C THR A 463 13.64 2.63 -25.00
N GLY A 464 14.28 2.80 -23.83
CA GLY A 464 15.00 4.02 -23.48
C GLY A 464 14.09 5.17 -23.03
N PHE A 465 12.80 4.90 -22.74
CA PHE A 465 11.86 5.91 -22.27
C PHE A 465 12.30 6.48 -20.90
N ASP A 466 12.35 7.82 -20.80
CA ASP A 466 12.78 8.54 -19.57
C ASP A 466 11.64 8.60 -18.54
N LEU A 467 11.35 7.44 -17.95
CA LEU A 467 10.24 7.25 -17.00
C LEU A 467 10.46 7.98 -15.66
N TRP A 468 11.71 8.13 -15.22
CA TRP A 468 12.02 8.55 -13.84
C TRP A 468 12.34 10.04 -13.69
N ASN A 469 12.46 10.75 -14.79
CA ASN A 469 12.59 12.19 -14.80
C ASN A 469 11.25 12.86 -14.48
N LYS A 470 11.24 13.75 -13.48
CA LYS A 470 10.05 14.46 -13.02
C LYS A 470 10.12 15.97 -13.25
N SER A 471 11.03 16.45 -14.10
CA SER A 471 10.98 17.84 -14.52
C SER A 471 9.67 18.12 -15.28
N GLN A 472 9.21 19.38 -15.28
CA GLN A 472 7.93 19.79 -15.90
C GLN A 472 7.79 19.29 -17.34
N ASP A 473 8.86 19.36 -18.13
CA ASP A 473 8.86 19.03 -19.56
C ASP A 473 9.35 17.59 -19.85
N SER A 474 9.37 16.72 -18.85
CA SER A 474 9.89 15.37 -19.03
C SER A 474 8.96 14.49 -19.87
N GLN A 475 9.58 13.53 -20.57
CA GLN A 475 8.88 12.53 -21.37
C GLN A 475 7.86 11.73 -20.53
N ARG A 476 8.09 11.57 -19.21
CA ARG A 476 7.20 10.88 -18.28
C ARG A 476 5.73 11.30 -18.42
N TRP A 477 5.49 12.62 -18.56
CA TRP A 477 4.15 13.20 -18.55
C TRP A 477 3.37 13.02 -19.85
N THR A 478 4.01 12.49 -20.89
CA THR A 478 3.32 12.13 -22.14
C THR A 478 2.53 10.84 -22.03
N LEU A 479 2.82 10.01 -21.00
CA LEU A 479 2.06 8.79 -20.75
C LEU A 479 0.66 9.11 -20.21
N LEU A 480 -0.35 8.40 -20.70
CA LEU A 480 -1.75 8.57 -20.33
C LEU A 480 -1.98 8.45 -18.82
N ASN A 481 -1.29 7.51 -18.17
CA ASN A 481 -1.42 7.28 -16.73
C ASN A 481 -0.47 8.13 -15.87
N LYS A 482 0.27 9.08 -16.44
CA LYS A 482 1.20 9.96 -15.74
C LYS A 482 0.82 11.44 -15.87
N GLY A 483 0.39 11.86 -17.03
CA GLY A 483 -0.14 13.21 -17.28
C GLY A 483 -1.60 13.34 -16.85
N ASN A 484 -2.08 14.58 -16.68
CA ASN A 484 -3.44 14.88 -16.22
C ASN A 484 -4.55 14.44 -17.20
N PHE A 485 -4.22 14.18 -18.45
CA PHE A 485 -5.21 13.83 -19.49
C PHE A 485 -5.84 12.44 -19.30
N GLY A 486 -5.23 11.57 -18.49
CA GLY A 486 -5.77 10.25 -18.15
C GLY A 486 -6.53 10.18 -16.83
N HIS A 487 -6.72 11.30 -16.12
CA HIS A 487 -7.31 11.33 -14.79
C HIS A 487 -8.60 12.17 -14.74
N SER A 488 -9.50 11.84 -13.80
CA SER A 488 -10.76 12.58 -13.58
C SER A 488 -10.51 13.86 -12.79
N THR A 489 -9.97 14.89 -13.45
CA THR A 489 -9.58 16.16 -12.85
C THR A 489 -9.96 17.34 -13.75
N ILE A 490 -9.37 18.52 -13.57
CA ILE A 490 -9.51 19.70 -14.43
C ILE A 490 -8.24 19.83 -15.25
N THR A 491 -8.38 20.30 -16.48
CA THR A 491 -7.29 20.71 -17.35
C THR A 491 -7.52 22.14 -17.84
N ILE A 492 -6.47 22.99 -17.84
CA ILE A 492 -6.55 24.37 -18.30
C ILE A 492 -5.75 24.49 -19.60
N ASN A 493 -6.33 25.14 -20.63
CA ASN A 493 -5.71 25.40 -21.93
C ASN A 493 -5.11 24.16 -22.61
N ASN A 494 -5.62 22.98 -22.29
CA ASN A 494 -5.03 21.71 -22.73
C ASN A 494 -3.53 21.57 -22.37
N GLN A 495 -3.14 22.07 -21.19
CA GLN A 495 -1.76 22.03 -20.67
C GLN A 495 -1.62 21.03 -19.54
N LEU A 496 -0.38 20.62 -19.28
CA LEU A 496 -0.03 19.78 -18.13
C LEU A 496 -0.19 20.57 -16.81
N HIS A 497 -0.56 19.87 -15.75
CA HIS A 497 -0.48 20.42 -14.40
C HIS A 497 0.95 20.86 -14.06
N LYS A 498 1.10 21.85 -13.16
CA LYS A 498 2.40 22.13 -12.54
C LYS A 498 2.85 20.92 -11.74
N VAL A 499 4.02 20.38 -12.08
CA VAL A 499 4.53 19.14 -11.48
C VAL A 499 4.76 19.27 -9.97
N ASP A 500 5.21 20.43 -9.51
CA ASP A 500 5.47 20.78 -8.11
C ASP A 500 4.27 21.45 -7.42
N GLY A 501 3.22 21.77 -8.17
CA GLY A 501 1.97 22.31 -7.64
C GLY A 501 1.31 21.30 -6.69
N LYS A 502 1.19 21.67 -5.40
CA LYS A 502 0.68 20.79 -4.35
C LYS A 502 -0.75 21.14 -3.98
N ALA A 503 -1.69 20.23 -4.29
CA ALA A 503 -3.07 20.31 -3.83
C ALA A 503 -3.20 19.81 -2.40
N THR A 504 -3.94 20.56 -1.55
CA THR A 504 -4.15 20.23 -0.13
C THR A 504 -5.63 20.21 0.23
N ILE A 505 -6.02 19.46 1.27
CA ILE A 505 -7.35 19.53 1.85
C ILE A 505 -7.43 20.78 2.72
N VAL A 506 -8.37 21.69 2.40
CA VAL A 506 -8.58 22.96 3.12
C VAL A 506 -9.86 22.98 3.96
N ASP A 507 -10.80 22.05 3.68
CA ASP A 507 -11.99 21.87 4.50
C ASP A 507 -12.44 20.41 4.48
N PHE A 508 -13.00 19.95 5.59
CA PHE A 508 -13.53 18.59 5.73
C PHE A 508 -14.65 18.56 6.77
N LYS A 509 -15.82 18.13 6.33
CA LYS A 509 -17.00 17.97 7.17
C LYS A 509 -17.42 16.50 7.21
N GLN A 510 -17.61 15.97 8.41
CA GLN A 510 -18.14 14.62 8.64
C GLN A 510 -19.67 14.63 8.76
N GLY A 511 -20.27 13.47 8.82
CA GLY A 511 -21.70 13.28 9.03
C GLY A 511 -22.39 12.55 7.87
N ASP A 512 -23.72 12.66 7.80
CA ASP A 512 -24.53 11.95 6.79
C ASP A 512 -24.29 12.46 5.36
N THR A 513 -24.00 13.75 5.23
CA THR A 513 -23.62 14.42 3.98
C THR A 513 -22.21 15.00 4.10
N PRO A 514 -21.19 14.13 4.12
CA PRO A 514 -19.81 14.59 4.29
C PRO A 514 -19.33 15.38 3.09
N GLU A 515 -18.43 16.33 3.37
CA GLU A 515 -17.83 17.22 2.37
C GLU A 515 -16.29 17.24 2.51
N VAL A 516 -15.59 17.39 1.41
CA VAL A 516 -14.15 17.67 1.39
C VAL A 516 -13.86 18.70 0.32
N THR A 517 -13.02 19.70 0.64
CA THR A 517 -12.56 20.71 -0.31
C THR A 517 -11.04 20.64 -0.46
N PHE A 518 -10.59 20.53 -1.71
CA PHE A 518 -9.20 20.62 -2.09
C PHE A 518 -8.91 22.01 -2.65
N ASP A 519 -7.81 22.62 -2.22
CA ASP A 519 -7.22 23.77 -2.90
C ASP A 519 -6.29 23.26 -4.01
N LEU A 520 -6.68 23.50 -5.25
CA LEU A 520 -5.92 23.13 -6.44
C LEU A 520 -5.14 24.33 -7.03
N THR A 521 -5.20 25.51 -6.41
CA THR A 521 -4.59 26.73 -6.93
C THR A 521 -3.12 26.56 -7.34
N PRO A 522 -2.25 25.93 -6.53
CA PRO A 522 -0.86 25.74 -6.90
C PRO A 522 -0.64 24.82 -8.12
N VAL A 523 -1.60 23.93 -8.39
CA VAL A 523 -1.55 23.01 -9.56
C VAL A 523 -1.70 23.75 -10.87
N PHE A 524 -2.41 24.89 -10.85
CA PHE A 524 -2.71 25.74 -12.01
C PHE A 524 -2.02 27.10 -11.96
N GLU A 525 -0.90 27.20 -11.23
CA GLU A 525 -0.11 28.42 -11.17
C GLU A 525 0.26 28.92 -12.58
N GLY A 526 0.03 30.21 -12.83
CA GLY A 526 0.21 30.83 -14.14
C GLY A 526 -1.04 30.84 -15.03
N PHE A 527 -2.01 29.95 -14.77
CA PHE A 527 -3.25 29.85 -15.55
C PHE A 527 -4.49 30.31 -14.79
N LEU A 528 -4.53 30.14 -13.47
CA LEU A 528 -5.66 30.51 -12.63
C LEU A 528 -5.19 31.38 -11.45
N LYS A 529 -6.08 32.25 -10.96
CA LYS A 529 -5.88 32.97 -9.69
C LYS A 529 -6.23 32.07 -8.50
N THR A 530 -7.34 31.36 -8.59
CA THR A 530 -7.77 30.38 -7.59
C THR A 530 -8.49 29.21 -8.24
N SER A 531 -8.35 28.02 -7.64
CA SER A 531 -9.09 26.82 -8.01
C SER A 531 -9.34 25.96 -6.79
N LYS A 532 -10.61 25.70 -6.48
CA LYS A 532 -11.01 24.81 -5.39
C LYS A 532 -12.01 23.78 -5.90
N ARG A 533 -11.80 22.51 -5.53
CA ARG A 533 -12.71 21.42 -5.86
C ARG A 533 -13.33 20.86 -4.58
N LYS A 534 -14.65 20.86 -4.52
CA LYS A 534 -15.41 20.31 -3.41
C LYS A 534 -16.16 19.06 -3.85
N PHE A 535 -16.08 18.01 -3.05
CA PHE A 535 -16.89 16.81 -3.18
C PHE A 535 -17.89 16.75 -2.02
N THR A 536 -19.17 16.55 -2.32
CA THR A 536 -20.25 16.39 -1.34
C THR A 536 -21.00 15.09 -1.61
N LYS A 537 -21.01 14.17 -0.65
CA LYS A 537 -21.91 13.01 -0.70
C LYS A 537 -23.32 13.49 -0.33
N GLU A 538 -24.19 13.70 -1.31
CA GLU A 538 -25.57 14.13 -1.07
C GLU A 538 -26.45 12.99 -0.53
N SER A 539 -26.16 11.74 -0.92
CA SER A 539 -26.84 10.52 -0.46
C SER A 539 -26.00 9.29 -0.80
N ASN A 540 -26.45 8.08 -0.45
CA ASN A 540 -25.79 6.83 -0.87
C ASN A 540 -25.94 6.54 -2.39
N THR A 541 -26.59 7.41 -3.15
CA THR A 541 -26.73 7.30 -4.62
C THR A 541 -26.28 8.55 -5.35
N SER A 542 -25.78 9.58 -4.67
CA SER A 542 -25.48 10.87 -5.30
C SER A 542 -24.20 11.50 -4.76
N LEU A 543 -23.36 11.97 -5.66
CA LEU A 543 -22.15 12.76 -5.43
C LEU A 543 -22.26 14.07 -6.19
N LEU A 544 -22.09 15.21 -5.51
CA LEU A 544 -21.93 16.51 -6.12
C LEU A 544 -20.45 16.89 -6.14
N ILE A 545 -19.97 17.32 -7.30
CA ILE A 545 -18.64 17.90 -7.52
C ILE A 545 -18.84 19.37 -7.86
N ASP A 546 -18.23 20.26 -7.08
CA ASP A 546 -18.35 21.71 -7.21
C ASP A 546 -16.95 22.32 -7.34
N ASP A 547 -16.60 22.80 -8.53
CA ASP A 547 -15.34 23.46 -8.83
C ASP A 547 -15.55 24.97 -8.88
N SER A 548 -14.95 25.71 -7.91
CA SER A 548 -14.94 27.18 -7.88
C SER A 548 -13.61 27.69 -8.40
N ILE A 549 -13.65 28.42 -9.51
CA ILE A 549 -12.46 28.84 -10.27
C ILE A 549 -12.48 30.35 -10.47
N GLU A 550 -11.33 31.01 -10.25
CA GLU A 550 -11.06 32.38 -10.67
C GLU A 550 -9.96 32.39 -11.73
N ILE A 551 -10.33 32.81 -12.95
CA ILE A 551 -9.43 32.86 -14.11
C ILE A 551 -8.49 34.06 -14.06
N ASN A 552 -7.38 33.97 -14.81
CA ASN A 552 -6.51 35.09 -15.11
C ASN A 552 -6.52 35.38 -16.62
N GLU A 553 -5.65 36.31 -17.06
CA GLU A 553 -5.56 36.72 -18.46
C GLU A 553 -5.03 35.61 -19.40
N SER A 554 -4.33 34.61 -18.86
CA SER A 554 -3.78 33.49 -19.63
C SER A 554 -4.79 32.34 -19.77
N THR A 555 -5.95 32.42 -19.16
CA THR A 555 -6.96 31.35 -19.23
C THR A 555 -7.76 31.43 -20.52
N GLU A 556 -7.67 30.42 -21.38
CA GLU A 556 -8.43 30.33 -22.63
C GLU A 556 -9.58 29.34 -22.50
N THR A 557 -9.32 28.16 -21.94
CA THR A 557 -10.30 27.08 -21.83
C THR A 557 -10.14 26.32 -20.51
N ILE A 558 -11.26 25.99 -19.89
CA ILE A 558 -11.35 25.12 -18.72
C ILE A 558 -12.00 23.81 -19.19
N THR A 559 -11.33 22.68 -19.00
CA THR A 559 -11.86 21.35 -19.31
C THR A 559 -12.09 20.59 -18.02
N TRP A 560 -13.35 20.35 -17.66
CA TRP A 560 -13.70 19.36 -16.65
C TRP A 560 -13.76 17.98 -17.30
N GLN A 561 -13.18 16.95 -16.66
CA GLN A 561 -13.07 15.62 -17.26
C GLN A 561 -13.33 14.49 -16.28
N LEU A 562 -13.91 13.39 -16.81
CA LEU A 562 -14.23 12.15 -16.11
C LEU A 562 -13.79 10.96 -16.96
N ILE A 563 -13.12 9.99 -16.35
CA ILE A 563 -12.57 8.80 -17.00
C ILE A 563 -13.43 7.57 -16.67
N THR A 564 -13.84 6.83 -17.68
CA THR A 564 -14.62 5.59 -17.53
C THR A 564 -14.28 4.58 -18.61
N THR A 565 -14.58 3.29 -18.35
CA THR A 565 -14.52 2.22 -19.35
C THR A 565 -15.92 1.83 -19.87
N PHE A 566 -16.97 2.46 -19.35
CA PHE A 566 -18.35 2.16 -19.72
C PHE A 566 -18.83 3.01 -20.90
N ASP A 567 -19.95 2.63 -21.50
CA ASP A 567 -20.53 3.36 -22.62
C ASP A 567 -21.14 4.68 -22.15
N ILE A 568 -21.04 5.71 -22.98
CA ILE A 568 -21.48 7.06 -22.68
C ILE A 568 -22.46 7.51 -23.77
N ASP A 569 -23.64 7.93 -23.35
CA ASP A 569 -24.63 8.60 -24.19
C ASP A 569 -24.76 10.06 -23.76
N ILE A 570 -24.51 11.01 -24.66
CA ILE A 570 -24.70 12.44 -24.39
C ILE A 570 -26.18 12.78 -24.38
N THR A 571 -26.63 13.46 -23.32
CA THR A 571 -28.00 13.91 -23.13
C THR A 571 -28.07 15.43 -23.18
N LYS A 572 -29.29 15.98 -23.12
CA LYS A 572 -29.48 17.45 -23.04
C LYS A 572 -28.90 18.04 -21.75
N GLU A 573 -28.94 17.29 -20.66
CA GLU A 573 -28.59 17.74 -19.31
C GLU A 573 -27.19 17.30 -18.88
N GLY A 574 -26.44 16.63 -19.76
CA GLY A 574 -25.11 16.09 -19.46
C GLY A 574 -24.82 14.78 -20.19
N ALA A 575 -24.73 13.67 -19.45
CA ALA A 575 -24.49 12.34 -20.02
C ALA A 575 -25.09 11.21 -19.17
N THR A 576 -25.32 10.07 -19.81
CA THR A 576 -25.60 8.80 -19.13
C THR A 576 -24.47 7.82 -19.40
N ILE A 577 -23.89 7.26 -18.33
CA ILE A 577 -22.90 6.20 -18.40
C ILE A 577 -23.61 4.87 -18.13
N SER A 578 -23.45 3.88 -19.02
CA SER A 578 -24.12 2.59 -18.94
C SER A 578 -23.14 1.44 -19.09
N LYS A 579 -23.35 0.38 -18.30
CA LYS A 579 -22.56 -0.84 -18.43
C LYS A 579 -23.15 -1.67 -19.58
N PRO A 580 -22.32 -2.11 -20.56
CA PRO A 580 -22.78 -3.01 -21.61
C PRO A 580 -23.43 -4.26 -21.03
N GLU A 581 -24.59 -4.66 -21.59
CA GLU A 581 -25.28 -5.89 -21.18
C GLU A 581 -24.60 -7.11 -21.80
N TYR A 582 -24.24 -8.07 -20.96
CA TYR A 582 -23.86 -9.41 -21.41
C TYR A 582 -25.00 -10.45 -21.28
N SER A 583 -26.17 -10.03 -20.80
CA SER A 583 -27.32 -10.92 -20.59
C SER A 583 -28.64 -10.15 -20.69
N SER A 584 -29.60 -10.71 -21.39
CA SER A 584 -30.97 -10.19 -21.59
C SER A 584 -31.85 -10.21 -20.30
N VAL A 585 -31.31 -10.64 -19.16
CA VAL A 585 -32.08 -10.91 -17.93
C VAL A 585 -31.79 -9.89 -16.83
N THR A 586 -30.67 -9.16 -16.90
CA THR A 586 -30.32 -8.13 -15.88
C THR A 586 -30.60 -6.73 -16.39
N PRO A 587 -31.29 -5.87 -15.59
CA PRO A 587 -31.49 -4.46 -15.99
C PRO A 587 -30.17 -3.74 -16.20
N VAL A 588 -30.08 -2.90 -17.23
CA VAL A 588 -28.90 -2.04 -17.49
C VAL A 588 -28.69 -1.12 -16.30
N LYS A 589 -27.51 -1.22 -15.68
CA LYS A 589 -27.13 -0.28 -14.63
C LYS A 589 -26.69 1.03 -15.29
N LYS A 590 -27.11 2.16 -14.74
CA LYS A 590 -26.83 3.51 -15.25
C LYS A 590 -26.33 4.45 -14.16
N LEU A 591 -25.39 5.32 -14.55
CA LEU A 591 -24.99 6.51 -13.81
C LEU A 591 -25.34 7.75 -14.64
N PHE A 592 -26.10 8.68 -14.07
CA PHE A 592 -26.42 9.95 -14.69
C PHE A 592 -25.35 10.97 -14.30
N VAL A 593 -24.82 11.69 -15.28
CA VAL A 593 -23.88 12.81 -15.12
C VAL A 593 -24.65 14.07 -15.47
N GLU A 594 -25.08 14.80 -14.44
CA GLU A 594 -25.92 16.00 -14.60
C GLU A 594 -25.02 17.26 -14.58
N ASN A 595 -25.02 18.05 -15.66
CA ASN A 595 -24.35 19.36 -15.74
C ASN A 595 -25.29 20.43 -15.21
N LEU A 596 -25.14 20.81 -13.92
CA LEU A 596 -26.07 21.69 -13.22
C LEU A 596 -25.80 23.18 -13.47
N SER A 597 -24.56 23.55 -13.79
CA SER A 597 -24.15 24.94 -13.88
C SER A 597 -24.16 25.49 -15.31
N HIS A 598 -23.89 24.64 -16.29
CA HIS A 598 -23.73 25.04 -17.70
C HIS A 598 -24.50 24.11 -18.65
N PRO A 599 -25.83 23.95 -18.49
CA PRO A 599 -26.62 22.98 -19.25
C PRO A 599 -26.63 23.24 -20.77
N ASP A 600 -26.33 24.48 -21.18
CA ASP A 600 -26.24 24.84 -22.61
C ASP A 600 -24.91 24.42 -23.28
N ILE A 601 -23.91 24.03 -22.48
CA ILE A 601 -22.64 23.51 -22.99
C ILE A 601 -22.72 21.98 -23.10
N LYS A 602 -22.70 21.48 -24.31
CA LYS A 602 -22.75 20.04 -24.59
C LYS A 602 -21.45 19.36 -24.20
N MET A 603 -21.52 18.22 -23.50
CA MET A 603 -20.36 17.40 -23.19
C MET A 603 -19.85 16.67 -24.44
N ASN A 604 -18.55 16.32 -24.42
CA ASN A 604 -17.86 15.57 -25.47
C ASN A 604 -17.33 14.22 -24.95
N ILE A 605 -17.18 13.28 -25.87
CA ILE A 605 -16.55 11.98 -25.58
C ILE A 605 -15.24 11.90 -26.37
N VAL A 606 -14.16 11.62 -25.66
CA VAL A 606 -12.84 11.35 -26.26
C VAL A 606 -12.50 9.88 -26.00
N SER A 607 -12.27 9.11 -27.07
CA SER A 607 -11.78 7.74 -26.94
C SER A 607 -10.32 7.73 -26.48
N LEU A 608 -10.00 6.90 -25.50
CA LEU A 608 -8.66 6.60 -25.03
C LEU A 608 -8.29 5.12 -25.26
N ASP A 609 -9.10 4.40 -26.08
CA ASP A 609 -8.83 3.07 -26.59
C ASP A 609 -9.02 3.08 -28.12
N PRO A 610 -7.95 2.93 -28.93
CA PRO A 610 -6.55 2.73 -28.50
C PRO A 610 -5.98 3.96 -27.77
N PRO A 611 -4.97 3.77 -26.87
CA PRO A 611 -4.36 4.88 -26.15
C PRO A 611 -3.56 5.81 -27.09
N PRO A 612 -3.31 7.07 -26.67
CA PRO A 612 -2.60 8.05 -27.49
C PRO A 612 -1.18 7.65 -27.92
N LEU A 613 -0.47 6.92 -27.06
CA LEU A 613 0.87 6.40 -27.36
C LEU A 613 0.85 4.88 -27.42
N GLU A 614 1.61 4.30 -28.36
CA GLU A 614 1.83 2.86 -28.46
C GLU A 614 2.46 2.27 -27.17
N LEU A 615 3.23 3.09 -26.44
CA LEU A 615 3.85 2.72 -25.17
C LEU A 615 2.88 2.72 -23.99
N ASP A 616 1.72 3.34 -24.12
CA ASP A 616 0.72 3.35 -23.06
C ASP A 616 0.14 1.95 -22.82
N ARG A 617 -0.23 1.70 -21.56
CA ARG A 617 -1.04 0.53 -21.24
C ARG A 617 -2.42 0.67 -21.89
N ARG A 618 -2.77 -0.25 -22.76
CA ARG A 618 -4.13 -0.32 -23.30
C ARG A 618 -5.11 -0.76 -22.21
N ILE A 619 -6.18 -0.01 -22.04
CA ILE A 619 -7.33 -0.31 -21.19
C ILE A 619 -8.55 -0.33 -22.10
N GLU A 620 -9.13 -1.52 -22.28
CA GLU A 620 -10.24 -1.72 -23.20
C GLU A 620 -11.44 -0.84 -22.86
N GLY A 621 -11.95 -0.13 -23.86
CA GLY A 621 -13.10 0.74 -23.75
C GLY A 621 -12.87 2.04 -22.98
N LEU A 622 -11.62 2.39 -22.61
CA LEU A 622 -11.34 3.62 -21.87
C LEU A 622 -11.76 4.86 -22.65
N LYS A 623 -12.48 5.76 -21.98
CA LYS A 623 -13.02 7.00 -22.54
C LYS A 623 -12.89 8.14 -21.55
N ARG A 624 -12.83 9.35 -22.05
CA ARG A 624 -12.89 10.58 -21.30
C ARG A 624 -14.13 11.38 -21.70
N LEU A 625 -15.02 11.62 -20.74
CA LEU A 625 -16.12 12.58 -20.86
C LEU A 625 -15.60 13.96 -20.49
N GLU A 626 -15.85 14.97 -21.32
CA GLU A 626 -15.37 16.33 -21.16
C GLU A 626 -16.50 17.35 -21.17
N LEU A 627 -16.37 18.37 -20.34
CA LEU A 627 -17.09 19.64 -20.46
C LEU A 627 -16.08 20.76 -20.70
N ASN A 628 -16.06 21.30 -21.92
CA ASN A 628 -15.12 22.33 -22.36
C ASN A 628 -15.78 23.71 -22.27
N ILE A 629 -15.24 24.58 -21.39
CA ILE A 629 -15.77 25.91 -21.12
C ILE A 629 -14.75 26.95 -21.59
N PRO A 630 -15.00 27.70 -22.67
CA PRO A 630 -14.15 28.80 -23.08
C PRO A 630 -14.20 29.96 -22.09
N SER A 631 -13.09 30.63 -21.86
CA SER A 631 -12.99 31.76 -20.93
C SER A 631 -13.94 32.93 -21.26
N SER A 632 -14.35 33.04 -22.52
CA SER A 632 -15.34 34.04 -22.97
C SER A 632 -16.73 33.90 -22.32
N LEU A 633 -17.04 32.71 -21.78
CA LEU A 633 -18.30 32.45 -21.03
C LEU A 633 -18.14 32.72 -19.52
N VAL A 634 -16.94 33.04 -19.05
CA VAL A 634 -16.68 33.28 -17.62
C VAL A 634 -17.06 34.72 -17.26
N THR A 635 -18.03 34.89 -16.36
CA THR A 635 -18.52 36.20 -15.95
C THR A 635 -17.72 36.76 -14.78
N ARG A 636 -17.22 37.99 -14.90
CA ARG A 636 -16.45 38.68 -13.84
C ARG A 636 -15.21 37.93 -13.38
N GLY A 637 -14.62 37.10 -14.25
CA GLY A 637 -13.43 36.30 -13.95
C GLY A 637 -13.65 35.09 -13.02
N LYS A 638 -14.91 34.78 -12.66
CA LYS A 638 -15.27 33.66 -11.76
C LYS A 638 -16.26 32.73 -12.42
N ILE A 639 -16.08 31.43 -12.15
CA ILE A 639 -16.97 30.38 -12.64
C ILE A 639 -17.09 29.25 -11.60
N ASP A 640 -18.30 28.74 -11.42
CA ASP A 640 -18.56 27.50 -10.69
C ASP A 640 -19.01 26.41 -11.67
N ILE A 641 -18.37 25.24 -11.60
CA ILE A 641 -18.73 24.07 -12.40
C ILE A 641 -19.31 23.03 -11.45
N LYS A 642 -20.63 22.77 -11.56
CA LYS A 642 -21.35 21.83 -10.70
C LYS A 642 -21.81 20.64 -11.51
N ILE A 643 -21.22 19.49 -11.21
CA ILE A 643 -21.56 18.22 -11.83
C ILE A 643 -22.06 17.27 -10.74
N ARG A 644 -23.24 16.69 -10.96
CA ARG A 644 -23.78 15.65 -10.09
C ARG A 644 -23.68 14.28 -10.75
N LEU A 645 -23.11 13.33 -10.04
CA LEU A 645 -23.15 11.91 -10.40
C LEU A 645 -24.24 11.23 -9.59
N LYS A 646 -25.24 10.67 -10.28
CA LYS A 646 -26.41 10.06 -9.64
C LYS A 646 -26.64 8.66 -10.16
N GLY A 647 -26.57 7.68 -9.27
CA GLY A 647 -26.88 6.29 -9.58
C GLY A 647 -28.39 6.06 -9.70
N GLN A 648 -28.77 5.08 -10.50
CA GLN A 648 -30.15 4.65 -10.61
C GLN A 648 -30.62 4.09 -9.26
N LYS A 649 -31.76 4.60 -8.77
CA LYS A 649 -32.45 4.03 -7.60
C LYS A 649 -33.19 2.75 -8.02
N ASN A 650 -33.35 1.80 -7.11
CA ASN A 650 -34.26 0.66 -7.25
C ASN A 650 -33.89 -0.43 -8.26
N TRP A 651 -32.60 -0.64 -8.51
CA TRP A 651 -32.20 -1.79 -9.33
C TRP A 651 -32.40 -3.17 -8.61
N ARG A 652 -32.66 -3.18 -7.28
CA ARG A 652 -32.95 -4.38 -6.48
C ARG A 652 -34.42 -4.56 -6.11
N GLU A 653 -35.27 -3.55 -6.32
CA GLU A 653 -36.71 -3.61 -5.97
C GLU A 653 -37.57 -4.35 -7.02
N GLY A 654 -36.95 -4.94 -8.02
CA GLY A 654 -37.62 -5.72 -9.08
C GLY A 654 -37.44 -7.22 -9.01
N TYR A 655 -36.96 -7.77 -7.88
CA TYR A 655 -36.86 -9.21 -7.65
C TYR A 655 -37.55 -9.62 -6.38
#